data_f02aa9eefd04299558fcc28443c28208
#
_entry.id   f02aa9eefd04299558fcc28443c28208
#
_cell.length_a   1.000
_cell.length_b   1.000
_cell.length_c   1.000
_cell.angle_alpha   90.00
_cell.angle_beta   90.00
_cell.angle_gamma   90.00
#
_symmetry.space_group_name_H-M   'P 1'
#
loop_
_entity.id
_entity.type
_entity.pdbx_description
1 polymer ?
#
loop_
_entity_poly.entity_id
_entity_poly.type
_entity_poly.pdbx_seq_one_letter_code
_entity_poly.pdbx_strand_id
1 'polypeptide(L)'
;MRNSLLISLAAAALAEGKAYSPPAYPAPWASGAGEWAQAHDRAVEFVSQLTLAEKINLTTGVGWEGGQCVGNTGSIPRLGFRSLCMQDSPLGVRDTDYNTAFPAGVNVAATWDLDLAYRRGVAMAEEHRGKGVDVQLGPVAGPLGRAPEGGRNWEGFAPDPVLTGQMMASTIEGMQDTGVIACAKHYIGNEQEHFRQGSQENYTVADAISSNIDDVTLHELYLWPFADAVRAGVGSVMCSYNQLNNSYSCGNSYSLNHILKGELDFQGFVMTDWGAQHSGVGDALAGADMDMPGDVAFDSGTAFWGTNLTIAVLNGTVPEWRIDDMAVRIMSAFYKVGRDRTQVPINFASWTLDTYGNEYYYAGEGYKEINQHVDVRGDHAKVVREIGSASIVLLKNVDGALPLTGSERFVAVFGEDAGSNPDGVNGCSDRNCDNGTLAMGWGSGTANFPYLVTPEQAIQAEVLKNGGIFTAITDSGATNTTATTVAAQASACLVFANADSGEGYITVDGNVGDLVLHTVGPVLVEDWVNHPNITAVLWAGLPGEQSGNSLVDVLYGSVNPGGKTPFTWGKQRSDWGTDIIYEPNNGDGAPQQDFTEGIFIDYRHFDKYNITPTYEFGYGLSYSTFSFSNLQVTPLAASPYKPATGHSGPAPVLGKVLNATAYLFPNYIKRIEAFIYPWLNSTDLRTSSGDPNYGWSTSKYVPDGAQDGSPQPVNPAGGAPGGNPALYDPVAEIRVTVKNTGKVAGVEVPQLYVSLGGPSDAPKVLRGFGRLSLGAGEEAQWTATLTRRDVSNWDTVSQNWVVSNYTKTVYVGNSSRNLPLQQTLALKIGH
;
A
#
# COMPACT_ATOMS: atom_id res chain seq x y z
N MET A 1 25.99 -25.44 -22.79
CA MET A 1 26.60 -25.37 -21.45
C MET A 1 25.94 -24.34 -20.53
N ARG A 2 25.37 -23.22 -21.07
CA ARG A 2 24.69 -22.19 -20.24
C ARG A 2 23.42 -22.69 -19.53
N ASN A 3 22.57 -23.46 -20.21
CA ASN A 3 21.37 -24.05 -19.60
C ASN A 3 21.67 -25.11 -18.52
N SER A 4 22.86 -25.69 -18.53
CA SER A 4 23.21 -26.74 -17.56
C SER A 4 23.62 -26.17 -16.19
N LEU A 5 24.10 -24.93 -16.13
CA LEU A 5 24.48 -24.28 -14.85
C LEU A 5 23.26 -23.69 -14.12
N LEU A 6 22.32 -23.09 -14.86
CA LEU A 6 21.05 -22.63 -14.32
C LEU A 6 20.17 -23.79 -13.81
N ILE A 7 20.15 -24.89 -14.57
CA ILE A 7 19.48 -26.13 -14.13
C ILE A 7 20.16 -26.73 -12.92
N SER A 8 21.48 -26.57 -12.75
CA SER A 8 22.20 -27.11 -11.59
C SER A 8 22.01 -26.27 -10.33
N LEU A 9 21.87 -24.94 -10.43
CA LEU A 9 21.55 -24.07 -9.30
C LEU A 9 20.09 -24.23 -8.86
N ALA A 10 19.16 -24.25 -9.80
CA ALA A 10 17.75 -24.56 -9.51
C ALA A 10 17.59 -26.00 -8.96
N ALA A 11 18.33 -26.96 -9.48
CA ALA A 11 18.33 -28.34 -8.96
C ALA A 11 19.00 -28.47 -7.58
N ALA A 12 19.95 -27.59 -7.24
CA ALA A 12 20.57 -27.56 -5.92
C ALA A 12 19.62 -26.92 -4.88
N ALA A 13 18.95 -25.83 -5.22
CA ALA A 13 17.95 -25.21 -4.35
C ALA A 13 16.72 -26.11 -4.13
N LEU A 14 16.25 -26.79 -5.18
CA LEU A 14 15.20 -27.80 -5.09
C LEU A 14 15.63 -29.05 -4.30
N ALA A 15 16.92 -29.39 -4.30
CA ALA A 15 17.46 -30.50 -3.52
C ALA A 15 17.56 -30.15 -2.01
N GLU A 16 17.66 -28.88 -1.66
CA GLU A 16 17.62 -28.39 -0.26
C GLU A 16 16.22 -28.04 0.23
N GLY A 17 15.19 -28.09 -0.64
CA GLY A 17 13.81 -27.81 -0.28
C GLY A 17 13.52 -26.32 0.01
N LYS A 18 14.44 -25.41 -0.37
CA LYS A 18 14.27 -23.97 -0.19
C LYS A 18 13.54 -23.34 -1.37
N ALA A 19 12.63 -22.41 -1.09
CA ALA A 19 12.01 -21.58 -2.13
C ALA A 19 13.07 -20.74 -2.87
N TYR A 20 12.88 -20.57 -4.17
CA TYR A 20 13.87 -19.94 -5.04
C TYR A 20 13.22 -19.10 -6.13
N SER A 21 13.69 -17.87 -6.32
CA SER A 21 13.36 -17.01 -7.46
C SER A 21 14.44 -17.14 -8.54
N PRO A 22 14.11 -17.57 -9.77
CA PRO A 22 15.11 -17.69 -10.83
C PRO A 22 15.66 -16.29 -11.21
N PRO A 23 16.99 -16.16 -11.44
CA PRO A 23 17.56 -14.88 -11.83
C PRO A 23 17.05 -14.45 -13.21
N ALA A 24 16.73 -13.16 -13.37
CA ALA A 24 16.24 -12.58 -14.61
C ALA A 24 17.03 -11.31 -14.96
N TYR A 25 17.77 -11.35 -16.04
CA TYR A 25 18.61 -10.28 -16.55
C TYR A 25 18.56 -10.19 -18.08
N PRO A 26 18.81 -9.00 -18.67
CA PRO A 26 19.08 -7.73 -18.02
C PRO A 26 17.83 -7.09 -17.42
N ALA A 27 18.01 -5.98 -16.66
CA ALA A 27 16.87 -5.13 -16.27
C ALA A 27 16.22 -4.52 -17.52
N PRO A 28 14.90 -4.68 -17.74
CA PRO A 28 14.22 -4.02 -18.85
C PRO A 28 14.25 -2.50 -18.70
N TRP A 29 14.54 -1.78 -19.78
CA TRP A 29 14.53 -0.32 -19.82
C TRP A 29 13.16 0.25 -20.20
N ALA A 30 12.89 1.47 -19.72
CA ALA A 30 11.66 2.18 -20.06
C ALA A 30 11.61 2.49 -21.57
N SER A 31 10.44 2.30 -22.15
CA SER A 31 10.20 2.52 -23.59
C SER A 31 9.28 3.71 -23.87
N GLY A 32 8.70 4.33 -22.85
CA GLY A 32 7.64 5.31 -22.99
C GLY A 32 6.32 4.72 -23.48
N ALA A 33 6.04 3.46 -23.13
CA ALA A 33 4.82 2.79 -23.57
C ALA A 33 3.54 3.51 -23.12
N GLY A 34 2.51 3.49 -23.98
CA GLY A 34 1.20 4.05 -23.69
C GLY A 34 1.24 5.56 -23.39
N GLU A 35 0.66 5.96 -22.28
CA GLU A 35 0.56 7.36 -21.85
C GLU A 35 1.88 7.97 -21.37
N TRP A 36 2.94 7.17 -21.28
CA TRP A 36 4.25 7.63 -20.84
C TRP A 36 5.08 8.31 -21.93
N ALA A 37 4.71 8.17 -23.21
CA ALA A 37 5.54 8.58 -24.36
C ALA A 37 6.06 10.03 -24.25
N GLN A 38 5.18 11.00 -24.00
CA GLN A 38 5.58 12.41 -23.90
C GLN A 38 6.49 12.68 -22.70
N ALA A 39 6.19 12.06 -21.56
CA ALA A 39 6.98 12.23 -20.34
C ALA A 39 8.37 11.59 -20.50
N HIS A 40 8.42 10.42 -21.13
CA HIS A 40 9.65 9.70 -21.45
C HIS A 40 10.56 10.49 -22.41
N ASP A 41 10.02 11.03 -23.51
CA ASP A 41 10.81 11.84 -24.45
C ASP A 41 11.46 13.05 -23.74
N ARG A 42 10.71 13.74 -22.87
CA ARG A 42 11.23 14.85 -22.07
C ARG A 42 12.28 14.39 -21.05
N ALA A 43 12.09 13.21 -20.45
CA ALA A 43 13.07 12.64 -19.54
C ALA A 43 14.39 12.31 -20.26
N VAL A 44 14.31 11.72 -21.45
CA VAL A 44 15.48 11.43 -22.31
C VAL A 44 16.22 12.72 -22.66
N GLU A 45 15.49 13.78 -23.05
CA GLU A 45 16.10 15.10 -23.34
C GLU A 45 16.82 15.67 -22.11
N PHE A 46 16.21 15.61 -20.93
CA PHE A 46 16.82 16.10 -19.68
C PHE A 46 18.04 15.28 -19.29
N VAL A 47 17.91 13.94 -19.25
CA VAL A 47 18.97 13.02 -18.79
C VAL A 47 20.16 13.04 -19.74
N SER A 48 19.96 13.27 -21.04
CA SER A 48 21.06 13.39 -22.02
C SER A 48 22.02 14.56 -21.73
N GLN A 49 21.60 15.55 -20.94
CA GLN A 49 22.39 16.70 -20.53
C GLN A 49 23.19 16.44 -19.25
N LEU A 50 22.91 15.34 -18.53
CA LEU A 50 23.50 15.05 -17.22
C LEU A 50 24.88 14.40 -17.33
N THR A 51 25.75 14.77 -16.44
CA THR A 51 26.99 14.01 -16.17
C THR A 51 26.67 12.71 -15.44
N LEU A 52 27.58 11.74 -15.46
CA LEU A 52 27.41 10.50 -14.71
C LEU A 52 27.13 10.77 -13.20
N ALA A 53 27.87 11.69 -12.60
CA ALA A 53 27.65 12.06 -11.20
C ALA A 53 26.28 12.66 -10.94
N GLU A 54 25.73 13.48 -11.86
CA GLU A 54 24.38 14.03 -11.75
C GLU A 54 23.29 12.97 -11.92
N LYS A 55 23.49 12.00 -12.83
CA LYS A 55 22.57 10.86 -12.99
C LYS A 55 22.52 10.04 -11.69
N ILE A 56 23.68 9.73 -11.12
CA ILE A 56 23.76 8.96 -9.86
C ILE A 56 23.21 9.79 -8.69
N ASN A 57 23.35 11.11 -8.72
CA ASN A 57 22.75 12.01 -7.73
C ASN A 57 21.21 11.98 -7.72
N LEU A 58 20.59 11.64 -8.84
CA LEU A 58 19.13 11.40 -8.92
C LEU A 58 18.72 10.04 -8.34
N THR A 59 19.60 9.05 -8.42
CA THR A 59 19.30 7.66 -8.04
C THR A 59 19.64 7.32 -6.59
N THR A 60 20.35 8.22 -5.90
CA THR A 60 20.82 7.99 -4.53
C THR A 60 20.28 9.08 -3.60
N GLY A 61 19.71 8.68 -2.48
CA GLY A 61 19.29 9.58 -1.42
C GLY A 61 20.48 10.31 -0.76
N VAL A 62 20.18 11.43 -0.13
CA VAL A 62 21.21 12.27 0.51
C VAL A 62 21.51 11.87 1.96
N GLY A 63 21.01 10.74 2.41
CA GLY A 63 21.14 10.22 3.77
C GLY A 63 19.93 10.55 4.64
N TRP A 64 19.80 9.80 5.74
CA TRP A 64 18.78 10.05 6.75
C TRP A 64 19.01 11.42 7.37
N GLU A 65 17.95 12.17 7.59
CA GLU A 65 18.02 13.57 8.04
C GLU A 65 18.88 14.50 7.15
N GLY A 66 19.19 14.07 5.92
CA GLY A 66 20.06 14.77 4.98
C GLY A 66 19.39 15.91 4.22
N GLY A 67 18.11 16.12 4.40
CA GLY A 67 17.31 17.18 3.81
C GLY A 67 16.10 17.49 4.69
N GLN A 68 15.15 18.28 4.18
CA GLN A 68 13.96 18.65 4.94
C GLN A 68 12.87 17.56 4.94
N CYS A 69 12.83 16.69 3.92
CA CYS A 69 11.87 15.61 3.79
C CYS A 69 12.42 14.30 4.34
N VAL A 70 11.58 13.32 4.62
CA VAL A 70 12.01 11.99 5.09
C VAL A 70 12.95 11.32 4.10
N GLY A 71 12.84 11.64 2.80
CA GLY A 71 13.77 11.27 1.75
C GLY A 71 13.99 12.42 0.76
N ASN A 72 15.24 12.64 0.39
CA ASN A 72 15.61 13.62 -0.63
C ASN A 72 16.64 13.03 -1.59
N THR A 73 16.49 13.30 -2.91
CA THR A 73 17.59 13.09 -3.87
C THR A 73 18.57 14.24 -3.85
N GLY A 74 19.69 14.11 -4.55
CA GLY A 74 20.52 15.27 -4.85
C GLY A 74 19.87 16.23 -5.85
N SER A 75 20.30 17.48 -5.84
CA SER A 75 19.87 18.52 -6.78
C SER A 75 20.81 18.62 -8.00
N ILE A 76 20.33 19.27 -9.06
CA ILE A 76 21.13 19.58 -10.25
C ILE A 76 21.01 21.08 -10.56
N PRO A 77 21.66 21.95 -9.76
CA PRO A 77 21.50 23.40 -9.85
C PRO A 77 21.82 23.98 -11.22
N ARG A 78 22.77 23.38 -11.95
CA ARG A 78 23.15 23.79 -13.30
C ARG A 78 21.97 23.77 -14.27
N LEU A 79 21.00 22.88 -14.07
CA LEU A 79 19.79 22.75 -14.88
C LEU A 79 18.53 23.26 -14.17
N GLY A 80 18.69 23.92 -13.01
CA GLY A 80 17.58 24.44 -12.23
C GLY A 80 16.72 23.36 -11.57
N PHE A 81 17.22 22.13 -11.45
CA PHE A 81 16.51 21.03 -10.82
C PHE A 81 16.85 20.97 -9.32
N ARG A 82 15.83 21.19 -8.49
CA ARG A 82 15.97 20.94 -7.05
C ARG A 82 15.86 19.44 -6.75
N SER A 83 16.29 19.02 -5.55
CA SER A 83 16.07 17.66 -5.08
C SER A 83 14.59 17.28 -5.13
N LEU A 84 14.29 16.01 -5.38
CA LEU A 84 12.96 15.46 -5.10
C LEU A 84 12.78 15.33 -3.59
N CYS A 85 11.58 15.64 -3.12
CA CYS A 85 11.13 15.43 -1.76
C CYS A 85 10.18 14.22 -1.75
N MET A 86 10.56 13.17 -1.05
CA MET A 86 9.73 12.03 -0.71
C MET A 86 9.22 12.18 0.71
N GLN A 87 7.92 11.99 0.93
CA GLN A 87 7.32 12.16 2.26
C GLN A 87 6.25 11.11 2.54
N ASP A 88 6.28 10.61 3.78
CA ASP A 88 5.17 9.85 4.36
C ASP A 88 3.95 10.76 4.49
N SER A 89 2.74 10.28 4.49
CA SER A 89 2.34 8.90 4.62
C SER A 89 1.13 8.60 3.71
N PRO A 90 0.60 7.35 3.71
CA PRO A 90 -0.68 7.04 3.07
C PRO A 90 -1.90 7.65 3.78
N LEU A 91 -1.74 8.33 4.93
CA LEU A 91 -2.80 8.97 5.71
C LEU A 91 -2.71 10.51 5.79
N GLY A 92 -1.77 11.13 5.11
CA GLY A 92 -1.56 12.58 5.09
C GLY A 92 -0.09 12.94 5.19
N VAL A 93 0.25 14.23 5.21
CA VAL A 93 1.64 14.66 5.36
C VAL A 93 2.10 14.44 6.79
N ARG A 94 3.11 13.57 6.97
CA ARG A 94 3.67 13.22 8.28
C ARG A 94 4.65 14.29 8.75
N ASP A 95 4.81 14.42 10.06
CA ASP A 95 5.79 15.28 10.75
C ASP A 95 5.73 16.75 10.31
N THR A 96 4.52 17.28 10.17
CA THR A 96 4.27 18.68 9.87
C THR A 96 3.04 19.19 10.61
N ASP A 97 2.83 20.49 10.55
CA ASP A 97 1.62 21.14 11.03
C ASP A 97 0.70 21.59 9.88
N TYR A 98 -0.51 22.03 10.22
CA TYR A 98 -1.50 22.51 9.25
C TYR A 98 -1.75 21.54 8.07
N ASN A 99 -1.73 20.26 8.38
CA ASN A 99 -2.12 19.13 7.52
C ASN A 99 -3.44 18.53 8.02
N THR A 100 -4.03 17.63 7.25
CA THR A 100 -5.21 16.84 7.61
C THR A 100 -4.81 15.40 7.93
N ALA A 101 -5.39 14.82 8.97
CA ALA A 101 -5.25 13.39 9.28
C ALA A 101 -6.42 12.61 8.68
N PHE A 102 -6.16 11.95 7.55
CA PHE A 102 -7.16 11.25 6.74
C PHE A 102 -7.50 9.87 7.31
N PRO A 103 -8.67 9.28 6.95
CA PRO A 103 -9.00 7.90 7.27
C PRO A 103 -7.99 6.92 6.66
N ALA A 104 -7.72 5.83 7.38
CA ALA A 104 -6.83 4.77 6.92
C ALA A 104 -7.34 4.02 5.69
N GLY A 105 -6.45 3.31 4.99
CA GLY A 105 -6.81 2.54 3.80
C GLY A 105 -7.92 1.52 4.05
N VAL A 106 -7.87 0.83 5.19
CA VAL A 106 -8.91 -0.13 5.60
C VAL A 106 -10.31 0.49 5.72
N ASN A 107 -10.39 1.76 6.18
CA ASN A 107 -11.65 2.51 6.20
C ASN A 107 -12.11 2.88 4.79
N VAL A 108 -11.18 3.30 3.92
CA VAL A 108 -11.52 3.57 2.52
C VAL A 108 -12.09 2.32 1.86
N ALA A 109 -11.48 1.16 2.07
CA ALA A 109 -11.99 -0.12 1.58
C ALA A 109 -13.38 -0.44 2.14
N ALA A 110 -13.64 -0.18 3.41
CA ALA A 110 -14.95 -0.41 4.04
C ALA A 110 -16.08 0.46 3.45
N THR A 111 -15.75 1.54 2.75
CA THR A 111 -16.75 2.31 1.99
C THR A 111 -17.24 1.59 0.74
N TRP A 112 -16.41 0.72 0.12
CA TRP A 112 -16.63 0.11 -1.19
C TRP A 112 -16.97 1.17 -2.27
N ASP A 113 -16.32 2.34 -2.20
CA ASP A 113 -16.59 3.50 -3.02
C ASP A 113 -15.31 4.04 -3.67
N LEU A 114 -15.19 3.85 -4.97
CA LEU A 114 -14.01 4.26 -5.74
C LEU A 114 -13.90 5.80 -5.88
N ASP A 115 -15.03 6.52 -5.89
CA ASP A 115 -15.03 7.97 -5.91
C ASP A 115 -14.45 8.55 -4.62
N LEU A 116 -14.82 7.97 -3.46
CA LEU A 116 -14.24 8.37 -2.19
C LEU A 116 -12.73 8.07 -2.12
N ALA A 117 -12.28 6.94 -2.68
CA ALA A 117 -10.85 6.63 -2.78
C ALA A 117 -10.10 7.65 -3.65
N TYR A 118 -10.66 8.00 -4.82
CA TYR A 118 -10.12 9.03 -5.72
C TYR A 118 -10.06 10.41 -5.02
N ARG A 119 -11.17 10.87 -4.43
CA ARG A 119 -11.26 12.17 -3.77
C ARG A 119 -10.33 12.29 -2.57
N ARG A 120 -10.14 11.18 -1.82
CA ARG A 120 -9.11 11.12 -0.77
C ARG A 120 -7.73 11.27 -1.35
N GLY A 121 -7.43 10.58 -2.46
CA GLY A 121 -6.16 10.71 -3.19
C GLY A 121 -5.89 12.15 -3.62
N VAL A 122 -6.89 12.83 -4.19
CA VAL A 122 -6.81 14.26 -4.56
C VAL A 122 -6.49 15.12 -3.34
N ALA A 123 -7.26 14.99 -2.25
CA ALA A 123 -7.10 15.81 -1.06
C ALA A 123 -5.71 15.64 -0.40
N MET A 124 -5.26 14.39 -0.23
CA MET A 124 -3.91 14.12 0.28
C MET A 124 -2.81 14.72 -0.60
N ALA A 125 -2.94 14.58 -1.92
CA ALA A 125 -1.94 15.10 -2.85
C ALA A 125 -1.95 16.64 -2.94
N GLU A 126 -3.09 17.31 -2.78
CA GLU A 126 -3.15 18.76 -2.65
C GLU A 126 -2.32 19.25 -1.46
N GLU A 127 -2.40 18.56 -0.32
CA GLU A 127 -1.61 18.89 0.86
C GLU A 127 -0.12 18.59 0.68
N HIS A 128 0.23 17.41 0.16
CA HIS A 128 1.62 17.06 -0.15
C HIS A 128 2.25 18.07 -1.12
N ARG A 129 1.55 18.38 -2.21
CA ARG A 129 1.99 19.40 -3.17
C ARG A 129 2.15 20.76 -2.51
N GLY A 130 1.19 21.19 -1.67
CA GLY A 130 1.21 22.44 -0.94
C GLY A 130 2.40 22.57 0.03
N LYS A 131 2.85 21.47 0.59
CA LYS A 131 4.07 21.38 1.42
C LYS A 131 5.37 21.27 0.59
N GLY A 132 5.28 21.10 -0.72
CA GLY A 132 6.43 20.99 -1.62
C GLY A 132 6.93 19.56 -1.85
N VAL A 133 6.14 18.54 -1.47
CA VAL A 133 6.44 17.13 -1.67
C VAL A 133 6.25 16.75 -3.14
N ASP A 134 7.16 15.95 -3.68
CA ASP A 134 7.11 15.45 -5.06
C ASP A 134 6.58 14.03 -5.15
N VAL A 135 6.90 13.19 -4.16
CA VAL A 135 6.48 11.79 -4.08
C VAL A 135 5.82 11.53 -2.74
N GLN A 136 4.57 11.14 -2.75
CA GLN A 136 3.87 10.65 -1.56
C GLN A 136 4.09 9.15 -1.42
N LEU A 137 4.52 8.68 -0.23
CA LEU A 137 4.81 7.28 0.06
C LEU A 137 3.53 6.50 0.39
N GLY A 138 2.79 6.20 -0.64
CA GLY A 138 1.52 5.49 -0.66
C GLY A 138 0.88 5.54 -2.05
N PRO A 139 -0.20 4.75 -2.28
CA PRO A 139 -0.95 3.89 -1.37
C PRO A 139 -0.30 2.51 -1.12
N VAL A 140 -0.90 1.76 -0.17
CA VAL A 140 -0.37 0.48 0.32
C VAL A 140 -1.20 -0.71 -0.16
N ALA A 141 -0.53 -1.76 -0.66
CA ALA A 141 -1.12 -3.07 -0.97
C ALA A 141 -0.28 -4.26 -0.43
N GLY A 142 0.87 -3.99 0.12
CA GLY A 142 1.68 -4.95 0.88
C GLY A 142 1.99 -4.36 2.27
N PRO A 143 1.45 -4.97 3.35
CA PRO A 143 0.74 -6.24 3.41
C PRO A 143 -0.61 -6.20 2.70
N LEU A 144 -0.96 -7.34 2.06
CA LEU A 144 -2.31 -7.58 1.57
C LEU A 144 -3.25 -7.95 2.72
N GLY A 145 -2.74 -8.69 3.69
CA GLY A 145 -3.48 -9.15 4.85
C GLY A 145 -3.59 -10.67 4.92
N ARG A 146 -2.47 -11.37 4.69
CA ARG A 146 -2.35 -12.83 4.82
C ARG A 146 -2.84 -13.32 6.18
N ALA A 147 -2.46 -12.62 7.24
CA ALA A 147 -2.90 -12.88 8.61
C ALA A 147 -3.44 -11.59 9.25
N PRO A 148 -4.43 -11.67 10.14
CA PRO A 148 -4.96 -10.50 10.85
C PRO A 148 -3.89 -9.66 11.57
N GLU A 149 -2.91 -10.31 12.19
CA GLU A 149 -1.86 -9.69 13.01
C GLU A 149 -0.62 -9.27 12.21
N GLY A 150 -0.75 -8.99 10.91
CA GLY A 150 0.37 -8.54 10.08
C GLY A 150 1.04 -7.24 10.54
N GLY A 151 0.35 -6.42 11.32
CA GLY A 151 0.84 -5.17 11.90
C GLY A 151 0.43 -3.94 11.11
N ARG A 152 0.65 -3.91 9.81
CA ARG A 152 0.37 -2.75 8.92
C ARG A 152 -0.80 -2.98 7.95
N ASN A 153 -1.65 -3.99 8.19
CA ASN A 153 -2.81 -4.28 7.33
C ASN A 153 -3.76 -3.07 7.18
N TRP A 154 -3.84 -2.24 8.21
CA TRP A 154 -4.69 -1.04 8.24
C TRP A 154 -4.27 0.06 7.26
N GLU A 155 -2.99 0.13 6.89
CA GLU A 155 -2.49 1.08 5.89
C GLU A 155 -2.98 0.72 4.48
N GLY A 156 -3.11 -0.59 4.20
CA GLY A 156 -3.69 -1.16 3.00
C GLY A 156 -5.22 -1.11 3.02
N PHE A 157 -5.82 -1.85 2.10
CA PHE A 157 -7.27 -1.80 1.91
C PHE A 157 -7.96 -3.08 2.42
N ALA A 158 -7.62 -4.24 1.88
CA ALA A 158 -8.32 -5.49 2.16
C ALA A 158 -7.45 -6.70 1.81
N PRO A 159 -7.69 -7.88 2.40
CA PRO A 159 -7.06 -9.12 1.96
C PRO A 159 -7.59 -9.66 0.62
N ASP A 160 -8.53 -8.97 -0.01
CA ASP A 160 -9.00 -9.28 -1.35
C ASP A 160 -8.22 -8.46 -2.40
N PRO A 161 -7.54 -9.09 -3.38
CA PRO A 161 -6.71 -8.40 -4.36
C PRO A 161 -7.49 -7.52 -5.33
N VAL A 162 -8.78 -7.81 -5.59
CA VAL A 162 -9.60 -6.99 -6.50
C VAL A 162 -10.07 -5.73 -5.79
N LEU A 163 -10.55 -5.84 -4.54
CA LEU A 163 -10.94 -4.67 -3.76
C LEU A 163 -9.73 -3.76 -3.55
N THR A 164 -8.60 -4.33 -3.12
CA THR A 164 -7.34 -3.60 -2.92
C THR A 164 -6.84 -2.97 -4.22
N GLY A 165 -6.81 -3.71 -5.34
CA GLY A 165 -6.33 -3.20 -6.62
C GLY A 165 -7.13 -2.03 -7.15
N GLN A 166 -8.47 -2.10 -7.08
CA GLN A 166 -9.34 -1.02 -7.54
C GLN A 166 -9.26 0.22 -6.64
N MET A 167 -9.26 0.04 -5.31
CA MET A 167 -9.08 1.17 -4.37
C MET A 167 -7.72 1.85 -4.53
N MET A 168 -6.67 1.04 -4.72
CA MET A 168 -5.31 1.52 -4.98
C MET A 168 -5.23 2.31 -6.28
N ALA A 169 -5.78 1.77 -7.38
CA ALA A 169 -5.79 2.43 -8.68
C ALA A 169 -6.48 3.81 -8.61
N SER A 170 -7.70 3.87 -8.02
CA SER A 170 -8.43 5.13 -7.86
C SER A 170 -7.68 6.15 -6.98
N THR A 171 -7.00 5.69 -5.91
CA THR A 171 -6.18 6.56 -5.07
C THR A 171 -4.99 7.12 -5.86
N ILE A 172 -4.28 6.29 -6.65
CA ILE A 172 -3.16 6.69 -7.51
C ILE A 172 -3.61 7.73 -8.53
N GLU A 173 -4.73 7.50 -9.20
CA GLU A 173 -5.31 8.44 -10.17
C GLU A 173 -5.55 9.80 -9.51
N GLY A 174 -6.24 9.85 -8.35
CA GLY A 174 -6.49 11.09 -7.63
C GLY A 174 -5.20 11.83 -7.23
N MET A 175 -4.20 11.10 -6.74
CA MET A 175 -2.91 11.69 -6.37
C MET A 175 -2.17 12.27 -7.58
N GLN A 176 -2.08 11.53 -8.67
CA GLN A 176 -1.29 11.91 -9.84
C GLN A 176 -1.96 12.97 -10.71
N ASP A 177 -3.28 12.98 -10.81
CA ASP A 177 -4.05 14.06 -11.43
C ASP A 177 -3.85 15.40 -10.70
N THR A 178 -3.54 15.34 -9.41
CA THR A 178 -3.21 16.51 -8.58
C THR A 178 -1.75 16.96 -8.73
N GLY A 179 -0.89 16.15 -9.37
CA GLY A 179 0.51 16.49 -9.66
C GLY A 179 1.52 16.03 -8.61
N VAL A 180 1.22 14.97 -7.86
CA VAL A 180 2.14 14.29 -6.92
C VAL A 180 2.36 12.87 -7.41
N ILE A 181 3.60 12.42 -7.42
CA ILE A 181 3.94 11.04 -7.77
C ILE A 181 3.45 10.12 -6.66
N ALA A 182 2.61 9.16 -6.99
CA ALA A 182 2.22 8.08 -6.08
C ALA A 182 3.30 7.00 -6.02
N CYS A 183 3.48 6.39 -4.84
CA CYS A 183 4.41 5.28 -4.62
C CYS A 183 3.65 4.06 -4.10
N ALA A 184 3.38 3.10 -4.97
CA ALA A 184 2.73 1.85 -4.60
C ALA A 184 3.66 0.99 -3.73
N LYS A 185 3.24 0.63 -2.52
CA LYS A 185 4.08 -0.08 -1.54
C LYS A 185 3.34 -1.18 -0.79
N HIS A 186 4.00 -2.14 -0.16
CA HIS A 186 5.41 -2.48 -0.28
C HIS A 186 5.53 -3.70 -1.20
N TYR A 187 6.30 -3.62 -2.27
CA TYR A 187 6.46 -4.66 -3.28
C TYR A 187 7.61 -5.60 -2.90
N ILE A 188 7.41 -6.87 -2.48
CA ILE A 188 6.19 -7.65 -2.44
C ILE A 188 6.27 -8.70 -1.33
N GLY A 189 5.14 -9.03 -0.71
CA GLY A 189 5.06 -10.14 0.24
C GLY A 189 5.50 -9.79 1.68
N ASN A 190 5.54 -8.51 2.06
CA ASN A 190 5.76 -8.09 3.45
C ASN A 190 4.44 -8.21 4.24
N GLU A 191 4.15 -9.43 4.73
CA GLU A 191 2.86 -9.77 5.34
C GLU A 191 2.90 -9.81 6.88
N GLN A 192 4.06 -9.54 7.48
CA GLN A 192 4.20 -9.34 8.92
C GLN A 192 5.35 -8.40 9.24
N GLU A 193 5.19 -7.63 10.33
CA GLU A 193 6.21 -6.71 10.80
C GLU A 193 7.32 -7.40 11.56
N HIS A 194 6.99 -8.46 12.28
CA HIS A 194 7.97 -9.25 13.01
C HIS A 194 8.96 -9.90 12.06
N PHE A 195 10.26 -9.70 12.30
CA PHE A 195 11.37 -10.13 11.43
C PHE A 195 11.41 -9.51 10.02
N ARG A 196 10.68 -8.41 9.75
CA ARG A 196 10.73 -7.75 8.45
C ARG A 196 12.14 -7.29 8.05
N GLN A 197 13.00 -7.01 9.04
CA GLN A 197 14.42 -6.69 8.89
C GLN A 197 15.26 -7.60 9.80
N GLY A 198 16.55 -7.72 9.53
CA GLY A 198 17.46 -8.45 10.40
C GLY A 198 17.69 -7.75 11.75
N SER A 199 18.09 -8.52 12.76
CA SER A 199 18.45 -8.03 14.09
C SER A 199 17.38 -7.25 14.85
N GLN A 200 16.10 -7.57 14.63
CA GLN A 200 14.98 -6.97 15.35
C GLN A 200 14.64 -7.71 16.66
N GLU A 201 14.15 -6.94 17.64
CA GLU A 201 13.40 -7.40 18.82
C GLU A 201 14.12 -8.42 19.74
N ASN A 202 15.34 -8.17 20.07
CA ASN A 202 16.18 -9.04 20.93
C ASN A 202 16.51 -10.42 20.34
N TYR A 203 16.18 -10.69 19.08
CA TYR A 203 16.62 -11.87 18.35
C TYR A 203 17.88 -11.59 17.55
N THR A 204 18.81 -12.53 17.55
CA THR A 204 20.05 -12.49 16.75
C THR A 204 19.86 -13.09 15.37
N VAL A 205 18.83 -12.63 14.64
CA VAL A 205 18.60 -13.05 13.24
C VAL A 205 19.40 -12.14 12.34
N ALA A 206 20.26 -12.70 11.51
CA ALA A 206 21.12 -11.89 10.64
C ALA A 206 20.36 -11.26 9.47
N ASP A 207 19.35 -11.97 8.95
CA ASP A 207 18.62 -11.62 7.73
C ASP A 207 17.13 -11.40 7.99
N ALA A 208 16.50 -10.57 7.14
CA ALA A 208 15.04 -10.42 7.13
C ALA A 208 14.33 -11.72 6.75
N ILE A 209 13.08 -11.85 7.23
CA ILE A 209 12.20 -13.00 6.93
C ILE A 209 12.07 -13.22 5.42
N SER A 210 12.06 -14.49 5.01
CA SER A 210 11.76 -14.87 3.64
C SER A 210 10.29 -15.26 3.50
N SER A 211 9.55 -14.50 2.69
CA SER A 211 8.21 -14.85 2.24
C SER A 211 8.33 -15.81 1.05
N ASN A 212 8.06 -17.11 1.29
CA ASN A 212 8.19 -18.16 0.30
C ASN A 212 6.86 -18.35 -0.41
N ILE A 213 6.71 -17.69 -1.55
CA ILE A 213 5.46 -17.58 -2.31
C ILE A 213 5.60 -18.34 -3.63
N ASP A 214 4.69 -19.26 -3.91
CA ASP A 214 4.63 -19.93 -5.20
C ASP A 214 4.11 -19.00 -6.31
N ASP A 215 4.38 -19.36 -7.55
CA ASP A 215 4.14 -18.52 -8.72
C ASP A 215 2.64 -18.22 -8.94
N VAL A 216 1.73 -19.18 -8.69
CA VAL A 216 0.27 -18.97 -8.80
C VAL A 216 -0.20 -17.99 -7.74
N THR A 217 0.18 -18.22 -6.49
CA THR A 217 -0.17 -17.35 -5.36
C THR A 217 0.35 -15.95 -5.56
N LEU A 218 1.58 -15.82 -6.06
CA LEU A 218 2.17 -14.53 -6.37
C LEU A 218 1.30 -13.76 -7.38
N HIS A 219 0.93 -14.36 -8.52
CA HIS A 219 0.19 -13.69 -9.58
C HIS A 219 -1.31 -13.47 -9.26
N GLU A 220 -1.97 -14.46 -8.65
CA GLU A 220 -3.42 -14.41 -8.40
C GLU A 220 -3.80 -13.63 -7.13
N LEU A 221 -2.84 -13.36 -6.22
CA LEU A 221 -3.05 -12.58 -5.00
C LEU A 221 -2.16 -11.33 -4.93
N TYR A 222 -0.87 -11.52 -4.62
CA TYR A 222 0.00 -10.44 -4.19
C TYR A 222 0.38 -9.47 -5.31
N LEU A 223 0.53 -9.95 -6.54
CA LEU A 223 0.85 -9.12 -7.71
C LEU A 223 -0.38 -8.39 -8.25
N TRP A 224 -1.59 -8.91 -8.04
CA TRP A 224 -2.81 -8.39 -8.64
C TRP A 224 -3.04 -6.88 -8.38
N PRO A 225 -2.93 -6.37 -7.14
CA PRO A 225 -3.07 -4.94 -6.88
C PRO A 225 -1.99 -4.08 -7.55
N PHE A 226 -0.77 -4.59 -7.63
CA PHE A 226 0.33 -3.87 -8.29
C PHE A 226 0.16 -3.83 -9.81
N ALA A 227 -0.43 -4.86 -10.43
CA ALA A 227 -0.80 -4.82 -11.84
C ALA A 227 -1.85 -3.72 -12.11
N ASP A 228 -2.84 -3.57 -11.22
CA ASP A 228 -3.83 -2.49 -11.30
C ASP A 228 -3.18 -1.11 -11.06
N ALA A 229 -2.23 -1.00 -10.13
CA ALA A 229 -1.45 0.22 -9.92
C ALA A 229 -0.61 0.62 -11.14
N VAL A 230 0.08 -0.34 -11.77
CA VAL A 230 0.86 -0.07 -13.00
C VAL A 230 -0.06 0.34 -14.14
N ARG A 231 -1.23 -0.27 -14.27
CA ARG A 231 -2.23 0.09 -15.26
C ARG A 231 -2.82 1.48 -15.02
N ALA A 232 -2.99 1.90 -13.78
CA ALA A 232 -3.36 3.27 -13.39
C ALA A 232 -2.21 4.28 -13.62
N GLY A 233 -1.05 3.81 -14.07
CA GLY A 233 0.09 4.66 -14.43
C GLY A 233 0.88 5.16 -13.22
N VAL A 234 0.98 4.38 -12.15
CA VAL A 234 1.76 4.73 -10.96
C VAL A 234 3.19 5.13 -11.30
N GLY A 235 3.66 6.23 -10.72
CA GLY A 235 4.99 6.77 -11.03
C GLY A 235 6.13 6.07 -10.30
N SER A 236 5.85 5.48 -9.15
CA SER A 236 6.86 4.79 -8.35
C SER A 236 6.29 3.53 -7.68
N VAL A 237 7.17 2.56 -7.45
CA VAL A 237 6.92 1.34 -6.66
C VAL A 237 8.03 1.21 -5.63
N MET A 238 7.69 0.94 -4.37
CA MET A 238 8.67 0.74 -3.30
C MET A 238 8.84 -0.76 -3.06
N CYS A 239 10.06 -1.26 -3.23
CA CYS A 239 10.40 -2.65 -2.87
C CYS A 239 10.51 -2.80 -1.35
N SER A 240 10.04 -3.93 -0.84
CA SER A 240 9.85 -4.18 0.60
C SER A 240 11.12 -4.66 1.31
N TYR A 241 11.10 -4.67 2.64
CA TYR A 241 12.22 -5.12 3.48
C TYR A 241 12.49 -6.60 3.44
N ASN A 242 11.43 -7.44 3.39
CA ASN A 242 11.54 -8.88 3.45
C ASN A 242 12.26 -9.49 2.25
N GLN A 243 12.66 -10.72 2.39
CA GLN A 243 13.06 -11.54 1.25
C GLN A 243 11.82 -12.16 0.56
N LEU A 244 11.90 -12.34 -0.75
CA LEU A 244 11.01 -13.17 -1.55
C LEU A 244 11.76 -14.40 -2.03
N ASN A 245 11.34 -15.57 -1.58
CA ASN A 245 11.98 -16.84 -1.96
C ASN A 245 13.50 -16.82 -1.73
N ASN A 246 13.92 -16.36 -0.56
CA ASN A 246 15.32 -16.24 -0.12
C ASN A 246 16.19 -15.23 -0.90
N SER A 247 15.58 -14.21 -1.47
CA SER A 247 16.26 -13.09 -2.10
C SER A 247 15.61 -11.78 -1.67
N TYR A 248 16.37 -10.83 -1.14
CA TYR A 248 15.84 -9.52 -0.71
C TYR A 248 15.01 -8.87 -1.83
N SER A 249 13.82 -8.36 -1.50
CA SER A 249 12.89 -7.85 -2.50
C SER A 249 13.49 -6.76 -3.38
N CYS A 250 14.35 -5.89 -2.83
CA CYS A 250 15.02 -4.84 -3.59
C CYS A 250 16.18 -5.35 -4.47
N GLY A 251 16.66 -6.56 -4.24
CA GLY A 251 17.69 -7.25 -5.05
C GLY A 251 17.15 -8.47 -5.82
N ASN A 252 15.85 -8.69 -5.83
CA ASN A 252 15.23 -9.85 -6.49
C ASN A 252 14.96 -9.56 -7.97
N SER A 253 15.88 -10.00 -8.84
CA SER A 253 15.75 -9.76 -10.29
C SER A 253 14.54 -10.44 -10.93
N TYR A 254 14.01 -11.50 -10.35
CA TYR A 254 12.79 -12.12 -10.85
C TYR A 254 11.58 -11.21 -10.64
N SER A 255 11.38 -10.75 -9.42
CA SER A 255 10.23 -9.89 -9.11
C SER A 255 10.34 -8.51 -9.78
N LEU A 256 11.53 -7.89 -9.81
CA LEU A 256 11.70 -6.54 -10.34
C LEU A 256 11.89 -6.52 -11.87
N ASN A 257 12.78 -7.36 -12.42
CA ASN A 257 13.06 -7.35 -13.86
C ASN A 257 12.04 -8.17 -14.66
N HIS A 258 11.78 -9.43 -14.24
CA HIS A 258 10.92 -10.31 -15.02
C HIS A 258 9.45 -9.95 -14.87
N ILE A 259 8.98 -9.76 -13.63
CA ILE A 259 7.56 -9.51 -13.36
C ILE A 259 7.25 -8.01 -13.50
N LEU A 260 7.77 -7.15 -12.62
CA LEU A 260 7.34 -5.75 -12.57
C LEU A 260 7.67 -4.99 -13.86
N LYS A 261 8.94 -5.06 -14.32
CA LYS A 261 9.39 -4.33 -15.52
C LYS A 261 9.15 -5.10 -16.83
N GLY A 262 9.18 -6.43 -16.78
CA GLY A 262 9.02 -7.27 -17.97
C GLY A 262 7.59 -7.64 -18.27
N GLU A 263 6.89 -8.26 -17.31
CA GLU A 263 5.49 -8.69 -17.48
C GLU A 263 4.53 -7.50 -17.38
N LEU A 264 4.63 -6.71 -16.31
CA LEU A 264 3.74 -5.57 -16.12
C LEU A 264 4.18 -4.32 -16.91
N ASP A 265 5.30 -4.36 -17.62
CA ASP A 265 5.82 -3.22 -18.43
C ASP A 265 5.84 -1.89 -17.65
N PHE A 266 6.28 -1.93 -16.41
CA PHE A 266 6.33 -0.78 -15.52
C PHE A 266 7.30 0.28 -16.04
N GLN A 267 6.81 1.48 -16.32
CA GLN A 267 7.53 2.58 -16.93
C GLN A 267 8.12 3.58 -15.93
N GLY A 268 7.59 3.60 -14.70
CA GLY A 268 8.10 4.41 -13.59
C GLY A 268 9.36 3.84 -12.96
N PHE A 269 9.71 4.30 -11.76
CA PHE A 269 10.92 3.89 -11.06
C PHE A 269 10.62 3.05 -9.80
N VAL A 270 11.53 2.13 -9.50
CA VAL A 270 11.53 1.35 -8.27
C VAL A 270 12.43 2.06 -7.25
N MET A 271 11.86 2.48 -6.12
CA MET A 271 12.65 2.94 -4.97
C MET A 271 12.75 1.85 -3.91
N THR A 272 13.80 1.87 -3.12
CA THR A 272 13.91 1.01 -1.95
C THR A 272 13.07 1.57 -0.81
N ASP A 273 12.53 0.70 0.04
CA ASP A 273 12.16 1.11 1.38
C ASP A 273 13.41 1.57 2.15
N TRP A 274 13.24 2.32 3.24
CA TRP A 274 14.32 3.03 3.93
C TRP A 274 15.33 2.07 4.57
N GLY A 275 16.48 1.92 3.90
CA GLY A 275 17.52 0.96 4.29
C GLY A 275 17.24 -0.47 3.81
N ALA A 276 16.33 -0.68 2.87
CA ALA A 276 16.06 -2.00 2.28
C ALA A 276 17.06 -2.41 1.19
N GLN A 277 18.04 -1.56 0.88
CA GLN A 277 19.13 -1.92 -0.01
C GLN A 277 20.15 -2.80 0.73
N HIS A 278 20.55 -3.92 0.11
CA HIS A 278 21.51 -4.85 0.70
C HIS A 278 22.74 -5.07 -0.17
N SER A 279 22.77 -4.52 -1.39
CA SER A 279 23.96 -4.56 -2.25
C SER A 279 24.02 -3.34 -3.20
N GLY A 280 25.23 -3.00 -3.67
CA GLY A 280 25.40 -1.90 -4.62
C GLY A 280 25.08 -2.33 -6.06
N VAL A 281 25.94 -3.17 -6.62
CA VAL A 281 25.85 -3.67 -8.01
C VAL A 281 24.65 -4.60 -8.21
N GLY A 282 24.44 -5.51 -7.24
CA GLY A 282 23.37 -6.52 -7.32
C GLY A 282 22.01 -5.88 -7.48
N ASP A 283 21.65 -4.92 -6.60
CA ASP A 283 20.34 -4.28 -6.59
C ASP A 283 20.14 -3.38 -7.82
N ALA A 284 21.20 -2.67 -8.25
CA ALA A 284 21.14 -1.88 -9.49
C ALA A 284 20.84 -2.76 -10.71
N LEU A 285 21.50 -3.91 -10.84
CA LEU A 285 21.26 -4.85 -11.94
C LEU A 285 19.95 -5.62 -11.80
N ALA A 286 19.50 -5.85 -10.57
CA ALA A 286 18.23 -6.52 -10.29
C ALA A 286 16.99 -5.66 -10.56
N GLY A 287 17.15 -4.34 -10.79
CA GLY A 287 16.05 -3.49 -11.21
C GLY A 287 15.67 -2.36 -10.26
N ALA A 288 16.31 -2.18 -9.11
CA ALA A 288 16.13 -1.01 -8.27
C ALA A 288 16.64 0.25 -8.98
N ASP A 289 15.91 1.37 -8.89
CA ASP A 289 16.20 2.61 -9.63
C ASP A 289 16.57 3.78 -8.70
N MET A 290 16.15 3.74 -7.44
CA MET A 290 16.41 4.78 -6.45
C MET A 290 16.65 4.13 -5.08
N ASP A 291 17.75 4.51 -4.44
CA ASP A 291 18.13 4.08 -3.09
C ASP A 291 17.71 5.14 -2.07
N MET A 292 16.88 4.77 -1.08
CA MET A 292 16.42 5.63 0.00
C MET A 292 16.71 4.99 1.38
N PRO A 293 17.12 5.81 2.35
CA PRO A 293 17.45 7.24 2.28
C PRO A 293 18.81 7.53 1.63
N GLY A 294 19.59 6.51 1.22
CA GLY A 294 20.92 6.58 0.64
C GLY A 294 22.01 6.05 1.56
N ASP A 295 21.74 5.96 2.86
CA ASP A 295 22.66 5.37 3.84
C ASP A 295 22.54 3.85 3.88
N VAL A 296 23.66 3.17 4.13
CA VAL A 296 23.68 1.71 4.45
C VAL A 296 22.93 1.41 5.75
N ALA A 297 23.10 2.29 6.73
CA ALA A 297 22.31 2.36 7.95
C ALA A 297 22.11 3.84 8.27
N PHE A 298 21.02 4.19 8.94
CA PHE A 298 20.69 5.58 9.24
C PHE A 298 21.88 6.30 9.90
N ASP A 299 22.22 7.47 9.40
CA ASP A 299 23.33 8.32 9.83
C ASP A 299 24.73 7.68 9.76
N SER A 300 24.86 6.57 9.02
CA SER A 300 26.16 5.87 8.92
C SER A 300 27.21 6.64 8.12
N GLY A 301 26.79 7.57 7.27
CA GLY A 301 27.68 8.28 6.36
C GLY A 301 28.35 7.40 5.30
N THR A 302 27.76 6.22 5.01
CA THR A 302 28.21 5.27 3.98
C THR A 302 27.04 4.87 3.10
N ALA A 303 27.27 4.59 1.82
CA ALA A 303 26.24 4.17 0.86
C ALA A 303 26.68 2.96 0.06
N PHE A 304 25.70 2.15 -0.34
CA PHE A 304 25.90 1.15 -1.38
C PHE A 304 26.07 1.79 -2.76
N TRP A 305 25.38 2.89 -3.01
CA TRP A 305 25.43 3.64 -4.27
C TRP A 305 26.27 4.93 -4.15
N GLY A 306 25.84 6.01 -4.74
CA GLY A 306 26.62 7.25 -4.76
C GLY A 306 27.97 7.06 -5.43
N THR A 307 29.05 7.34 -4.72
CA THR A 307 30.43 7.16 -5.22
C THR A 307 30.71 5.72 -5.65
N ASN A 308 30.22 4.73 -4.91
CA ASN A 308 30.44 3.31 -5.21
C ASN A 308 29.77 2.90 -6.52
N LEU A 309 28.56 3.36 -6.78
CA LEU A 309 27.87 3.11 -8.06
C LEU A 309 28.58 3.85 -9.23
N THR A 310 29.09 5.06 -8.99
CA THR A 310 29.91 5.77 -9.96
C THR A 310 31.14 4.93 -10.36
N ILE A 311 31.83 4.36 -9.40
CA ILE A 311 32.99 3.49 -9.64
C ILE A 311 32.57 2.22 -10.39
N ALA A 312 31.44 1.62 -10.03
CA ALA A 312 30.91 0.41 -10.68
C ALA A 312 30.60 0.67 -12.16
N VAL A 313 30.18 1.87 -12.54
CA VAL A 313 30.01 2.24 -13.94
C VAL A 313 31.37 2.44 -14.63
N LEU A 314 32.31 3.16 -13.99
CA LEU A 314 33.61 3.47 -14.57
C LEU A 314 34.48 2.22 -14.78
N ASN A 315 34.34 1.20 -13.95
CA ASN A 315 35.04 -0.06 -14.11
C ASN A 315 34.30 -1.07 -14.99
N GLY A 316 33.12 -0.70 -15.52
CA GLY A 316 32.33 -1.52 -16.43
C GLY A 316 31.52 -2.63 -15.77
N THR A 317 31.37 -2.64 -14.42
CA THR A 317 30.57 -3.62 -13.69
C THR A 317 29.07 -3.37 -13.91
N VAL A 318 28.64 -2.10 -13.82
CA VAL A 318 27.29 -1.66 -14.16
C VAL A 318 27.35 -0.94 -15.51
N PRO A 319 26.57 -1.35 -16.52
CA PRO A 319 26.59 -0.67 -17.81
C PRO A 319 25.99 0.74 -17.71
N GLU A 320 26.56 1.70 -18.45
CA GLU A 320 26.09 3.10 -18.42
C GLU A 320 24.61 3.23 -18.76
N TRP A 321 24.13 2.44 -19.73
CA TRP A 321 22.71 2.46 -20.12
C TRP A 321 21.75 2.13 -18.95
N ARG A 322 22.22 1.36 -17.95
CA ARG A 322 21.38 1.05 -16.78
C ARG A 322 21.17 2.30 -15.91
N ILE A 323 22.20 3.11 -15.74
CA ILE A 323 22.09 4.39 -15.03
C ILE A 323 21.24 5.39 -15.82
N ASP A 324 21.36 5.37 -17.14
CA ASP A 324 20.52 6.16 -18.03
C ASP A 324 19.03 5.79 -17.86
N ASP A 325 18.72 4.51 -17.85
CA ASP A 325 17.36 4.00 -17.62
C ASP A 325 16.84 4.41 -16.23
N MET A 326 17.63 4.24 -15.15
CA MET A 326 17.25 4.66 -13.80
C MET A 326 16.85 6.14 -13.77
N ALA A 327 17.71 7.01 -14.29
CA ALA A 327 17.46 8.44 -14.32
C ALA A 327 16.26 8.80 -15.22
N VAL A 328 16.10 8.14 -16.38
CA VAL A 328 14.95 8.34 -17.28
C VAL A 328 13.64 7.95 -16.60
N ARG A 329 13.58 6.83 -15.87
CA ARG A 329 12.38 6.39 -15.15
C ARG A 329 11.96 7.40 -14.09
N ILE A 330 12.90 7.90 -13.29
CA ILE A 330 12.66 8.93 -12.27
C ILE A 330 12.11 10.20 -12.91
N MET A 331 12.77 10.69 -13.95
CA MET A 331 12.36 11.92 -14.63
C MET A 331 11.07 11.75 -15.45
N SER A 332 10.81 10.54 -15.97
CA SER A 332 9.53 10.25 -16.64
C SER A 332 8.34 10.38 -15.67
N ALA A 333 8.47 9.85 -14.47
CA ALA A 333 7.44 10.01 -13.43
C ALA A 333 7.23 11.48 -13.06
N PHE A 334 8.32 12.24 -12.88
CA PHE A 334 8.29 13.67 -12.60
C PHE A 334 7.54 14.48 -13.69
N TYR A 335 7.84 14.20 -14.97
CA TYR A 335 7.18 14.87 -16.08
C TYR A 335 5.75 14.40 -16.34
N LYS A 336 5.45 13.12 -16.07
CA LYS A 336 4.10 12.53 -16.25
C LYS A 336 3.07 13.24 -15.39
N VAL A 337 3.38 13.47 -14.13
CA VAL A 337 2.49 14.19 -13.20
C VAL A 337 2.60 15.72 -13.31
N GLY A 338 3.45 16.24 -14.20
CA GLY A 338 3.58 17.68 -14.46
C GLY A 338 4.27 18.47 -13.36
N ARG A 339 5.13 17.83 -12.53
CA ARG A 339 5.83 18.52 -11.42
C ARG A 339 6.73 19.66 -11.89
N ASP A 340 7.25 19.60 -13.09
CA ASP A 340 8.02 20.70 -13.70
C ASP A 340 7.26 22.02 -13.83
N ARG A 341 5.93 21.96 -13.85
CA ARG A 341 5.03 23.12 -13.98
C ARG A 341 4.36 23.52 -12.67
N THR A 342 4.30 22.59 -11.71
CA THR A 342 3.54 22.74 -10.46
C THR A 342 4.41 22.65 -9.21
N GLN A 343 5.73 22.77 -9.38
CA GLN A 343 6.66 22.64 -8.26
C GLN A 343 6.51 23.78 -7.26
N VAL A 344 6.30 23.43 -6.00
CA VAL A 344 6.29 24.35 -4.85
C VAL A 344 7.60 24.15 -4.08
N PRO A 345 8.24 25.20 -3.56
CA PRO A 345 9.36 25.04 -2.65
C PRO A 345 8.98 24.20 -1.43
N ILE A 346 9.91 23.37 -0.95
CA ILE A 346 9.74 22.65 0.30
C ILE A 346 9.63 23.69 1.43
N ASN A 347 8.55 23.65 2.21
CA ASN A 347 8.21 24.65 3.19
C ASN A 347 7.95 24.09 4.59
N PHE A 348 8.41 22.87 4.86
CA PHE A 348 8.38 22.17 6.13
C PHE A 348 9.65 21.34 6.31
N ALA A 349 9.88 20.84 7.52
CA ALA A 349 10.95 19.89 7.83
C ALA A 349 10.38 18.74 8.67
N SER A 350 10.69 17.50 8.27
CA SER A 350 10.24 16.29 8.98
C SER A 350 10.87 16.14 10.37
N TRP A 351 11.93 16.89 10.66
CA TRP A 351 12.76 16.68 11.85
C TRP A 351 12.43 17.65 13.00
N THR A 352 11.71 18.70 12.73
CA THR A 352 11.30 19.69 13.74
C THR A 352 10.12 20.52 13.26
N LEU A 353 9.30 20.98 14.19
CA LEU A 353 8.22 21.96 13.95
C LEU A 353 8.68 23.41 14.19
N ASP A 354 9.94 23.64 14.58
CA ASP A 354 10.47 24.98 14.76
C ASP A 354 10.52 25.74 13.42
N THR A 355 10.16 27.02 13.43
CA THR A 355 10.18 27.87 12.23
C THR A 355 11.57 27.95 11.61
N TYR A 356 12.59 28.06 12.44
CA TYR A 356 13.98 28.16 12.01
C TYR A 356 14.77 26.92 12.44
N GLY A 357 15.55 26.36 11.53
CA GLY A 357 16.38 25.20 11.77
C GLY A 357 17.40 24.96 10.67
N ASN A 358 18.08 23.85 10.74
CA ASN A 358 19.06 23.44 9.73
C ASN A 358 18.35 22.74 8.56
N GLU A 359 18.64 23.17 7.32
CA GLU A 359 18.16 22.48 6.11
C GLU A 359 18.67 21.05 6.03
N TYR A 360 19.93 20.87 6.46
CA TYR A 360 20.61 19.58 6.58
C TYR A 360 20.68 19.25 8.06
N TYR A 361 19.65 18.59 8.57
CA TYR A 361 19.40 18.45 9.99
C TYR A 361 20.55 17.72 10.69
N TYR A 362 20.91 16.52 10.23
CA TYR A 362 21.99 15.72 10.81
C TYR A 362 23.35 16.44 10.75
N ALA A 363 23.65 17.10 9.63
CA ALA A 363 24.91 17.84 9.49
C ALA A 363 24.99 19.13 10.32
N GLY A 364 23.87 19.61 10.83
CA GLY A 364 23.81 20.87 11.57
C GLY A 364 24.09 22.10 10.71
N GLU A 365 23.82 22.04 9.38
CA GLU A 365 24.15 23.09 8.42
C GLU A 365 22.92 23.66 7.71
N GLY A 366 23.09 24.84 7.11
CA GLY A 366 22.06 25.51 6.32
C GLY A 366 20.95 26.14 7.17
N TYR A 367 21.31 26.73 8.32
CA TYR A 367 20.32 27.36 9.22
C TYR A 367 19.53 28.46 8.51
N LYS A 368 18.22 28.26 8.43
CA LYS A 368 17.29 29.17 7.74
C LYS A 368 15.86 28.96 8.26
N GLU A 369 14.90 29.71 7.72
CA GLU A 369 13.48 29.37 7.87
C GLU A 369 13.20 28.07 7.11
N ILE A 370 12.84 27.01 7.82
CA ILE A 370 12.58 25.67 7.28
C ILE A 370 11.10 25.28 7.37
N ASN A 371 10.35 25.79 8.36
CA ASN A 371 8.92 25.63 8.48
C ASN A 371 8.22 26.97 8.28
N GLN A 372 7.51 27.10 7.18
CA GLN A 372 6.73 28.31 6.86
C GLN A 372 5.30 28.22 7.39
N HIS A 373 4.94 27.14 8.06
CA HIS A 373 3.63 26.89 8.66
C HIS A 373 2.47 27.10 7.68
N VAL A 374 2.64 26.66 6.44
CA VAL A 374 1.63 26.81 5.39
C VAL A 374 0.42 25.93 5.69
N ASP A 375 -0.75 26.55 5.83
CA ASP A 375 -2.00 25.80 5.98
C ASP A 375 -2.46 25.22 4.64
N VAL A 376 -2.40 23.89 4.54
CA VAL A 376 -2.77 23.14 3.32
C VAL A 376 -4.08 22.36 3.45
N ARG A 377 -4.75 22.45 4.61
CA ARG A 377 -5.94 21.64 4.94
C ARG A 377 -7.16 21.96 4.08
N GLY A 378 -7.29 23.20 3.59
CA GLY A 378 -8.47 23.59 2.82
C GLY A 378 -9.77 23.22 3.55
N ASP A 379 -10.66 22.50 2.87
CA ASP A 379 -11.89 21.95 3.43
C ASP A 379 -11.90 20.42 3.48
N HIS A 380 -10.72 19.79 3.50
CA HIS A 380 -10.53 18.34 3.44
C HIS A 380 -11.16 17.59 4.63
N ALA A 381 -11.35 18.25 5.77
CA ALA A 381 -12.13 17.71 6.90
C ALA A 381 -13.52 17.20 6.48
N LYS A 382 -14.12 17.74 5.40
CA LYS A 382 -15.39 17.26 4.85
C LYS A 382 -15.25 15.88 4.24
N VAL A 383 -14.18 15.66 3.45
CA VAL A 383 -13.86 14.35 2.85
C VAL A 383 -13.55 13.33 3.94
N VAL A 384 -12.80 13.74 4.98
CA VAL A 384 -12.50 12.87 6.14
C VAL A 384 -13.80 12.42 6.81
N ARG A 385 -14.71 13.34 7.12
CA ARG A 385 -16.00 13.01 7.75
C ARG A 385 -16.88 12.14 6.87
N GLU A 386 -16.92 12.42 5.57
CA GLU A 386 -17.72 11.64 4.60
C GLU A 386 -17.22 10.19 4.52
N ILE A 387 -15.90 9.99 4.38
CA ILE A 387 -15.31 8.65 4.37
C ILE A 387 -15.51 7.97 5.73
N GLY A 388 -15.26 8.68 6.83
CA GLY A 388 -15.47 8.15 8.17
C GLY A 388 -16.88 7.62 8.37
N SER A 389 -17.90 8.42 8.02
CA SER A 389 -19.31 8.00 8.13
C SER A 389 -19.66 6.87 7.15
N ALA A 390 -19.16 6.93 5.91
CA ALA A 390 -19.45 5.93 4.88
C ALA A 390 -18.78 4.57 5.15
N SER A 391 -17.69 4.55 5.92
CA SER A 391 -16.91 3.35 6.27
C SER A 391 -17.41 2.60 7.50
N ILE A 392 -18.24 3.25 8.34
CA ILE A 392 -18.78 2.58 9.53
C ILE A 392 -19.64 1.40 9.11
N VAL A 393 -19.31 0.23 9.65
CA VAL A 393 -20.03 -1.01 9.38
C VAL A 393 -20.96 -1.34 10.54
N LEU A 394 -22.26 -1.43 10.28
CA LEU A 394 -23.25 -1.90 11.23
C LEU A 394 -23.24 -3.44 11.23
N LEU A 395 -22.67 -4.04 12.28
CA LEU A 395 -22.51 -5.47 12.41
C LEU A 395 -23.72 -6.17 13.05
N LYS A 396 -24.40 -5.49 13.98
CA LYS A 396 -25.58 -6.00 14.68
C LYS A 396 -26.55 -4.85 14.96
N ASN A 397 -27.86 -5.10 14.81
CA ASN A 397 -28.90 -4.14 15.17
C ASN A 397 -30.21 -4.87 15.48
N VAL A 398 -30.44 -5.20 16.77
CA VAL A 398 -31.59 -5.95 17.24
C VAL A 398 -32.74 -4.99 17.50
N ASP A 399 -33.92 -5.30 16.97
CA ASP A 399 -35.16 -4.54 17.16
C ASP A 399 -35.06 -3.03 16.83
N GLY A 400 -34.11 -2.66 15.97
CA GLY A 400 -33.87 -1.27 15.59
C GLY A 400 -33.34 -0.43 16.74
N ALA A 401 -32.40 -0.96 17.55
CA ALA A 401 -31.74 -0.24 18.62
C ALA A 401 -30.98 1.01 18.10
N LEU A 402 -30.55 0.97 16.86
CA LEU A 402 -30.02 2.12 16.11
C LEU A 402 -30.91 2.39 14.88
N PRO A 403 -31.04 3.66 14.42
CA PRO A 403 -30.41 4.86 15.00
C PRO A 403 -31.03 5.25 16.33
N LEU A 404 -30.24 5.94 17.17
CA LEU A 404 -30.75 6.63 18.35
C LEU A 404 -31.73 7.72 17.91
N THR A 405 -32.74 7.95 18.74
CA THR A 405 -33.86 8.84 18.39
C THR A 405 -33.63 10.29 18.81
N GLY A 406 -32.60 10.54 19.62
CA GLY A 406 -32.35 11.82 20.30
C GLY A 406 -33.29 12.07 21.50
N SER A 407 -34.15 11.10 21.82
CA SER A 407 -35.05 11.16 22.99
C SER A 407 -34.51 10.36 24.19
N GLU A 408 -33.33 9.80 24.09
CA GLU A 408 -32.65 9.08 25.16
C GLU A 408 -32.40 10.05 26.33
N ARG A 409 -33.07 9.81 27.44
CA ARG A 409 -33.01 10.71 28.59
C ARG A 409 -31.62 10.81 29.22
N PHE A 410 -30.89 9.69 29.23
CA PHE A 410 -29.55 9.58 29.80
C PHE A 410 -28.70 8.63 28.95
N VAL A 411 -27.66 9.18 28.32
CA VAL A 411 -26.67 8.41 27.55
C VAL A 411 -25.40 8.31 28.36
N ALA A 412 -24.92 7.10 28.56
CA ALA A 412 -23.67 6.81 29.23
C ALA A 412 -22.66 6.23 28.23
N VAL A 413 -21.44 6.76 28.22
CA VAL A 413 -20.32 6.33 27.39
C VAL A 413 -19.28 5.64 28.27
N PHE A 414 -18.77 4.51 27.83
CA PHE A 414 -17.78 3.73 28.56
C PHE A 414 -16.63 3.33 27.63
N GLY A 415 -15.44 3.28 28.18
CA GLY A 415 -14.23 2.80 27.52
C GLY A 415 -13.30 3.92 27.08
N GLU A 416 -12.02 3.64 27.16
CA GLU A 416 -10.93 4.57 26.94
C GLU A 416 -10.94 5.12 25.51
N ASP A 417 -11.21 4.28 24.52
CA ASP A 417 -11.28 4.66 23.11
C ASP A 417 -12.33 5.75 22.79
N ALA A 418 -13.28 6.00 23.68
CA ALA A 418 -14.22 7.11 23.52
C ALA A 418 -13.61 8.48 23.83
N GLY A 419 -12.58 8.53 24.66
CA GLY A 419 -12.04 9.73 25.28
C GLY A 419 -10.87 10.36 24.56
N SER A 420 -10.40 11.48 25.07
CA SER A 420 -9.19 12.14 24.58
C SER A 420 -7.94 11.48 25.18
N ASN A 421 -6.88 11.39 24.38
CA ASN A 421 -5.57 11.02 24.92
C ASN A 421 -5.12 12.07 25.96
N PRO A 422 -4.76 11.67 27.19
CA PRO A 422 -4.34 12.62 28.24
C PRO A 422 -3.06 13.38 27.90
N ASP A 423 -2.21 12.82 27.07
CA ASP A 423 -0.95 13.44 26.62
C ASP A 423 -1.12 14.32 25.38
N GLY A 424 -2.36 14.48 24.91
CA GLY A 424 -2.71 15.26 23.70
C GLY A 424 -2.82 14.41 22.46
N VAL A 425 -3.40 14.99 21.41
CA VAL A 425 -3.72 14.29 20.15
C VAL A 425 -2.50 13.72 19.41
N ASN A 426 -1.31 14.26 19.70
CA ASN A 426 -0.02 13.82 19.15
C ASN A 426 0.95 13.43 20.26
N GLY A 427 0.46 13.04 21.44
CA GLY A 427 1.25 12.80 22.63
C GLY A 427 2.18 11.59 22.57
N CYS A 428 1.83 10.58 21.76
CA CYS A 428 2.66 9.39 21.58
C CYS A 428 3.53 9.53 20.33
N SER A 429 4.81 9.12 20.45
CA SER A 429 5.69 9.03 19.29
C SER A 429 5.07 8.10 18.25
N ASP A 430 5.05 8.52 16.99
CA ASP A 430 4.46 7.75 15.87
C ASP A 430 3.07 7.15 16.15
N ARG A 431 2.33 7.71 17.11
CA ARG A 431 1.02 7.20 17.58
C ARG A 431 1.08 5.80 18.18
N ASN A 432 2.20 5.39 18.74
CA ASN A 432 2.44 4.04 19.26
C ASN A 432 1.83 3.77 20.66
N CYS A 433 0.70 4.38 20.97
CA CYS A 433 -0.06 4.10 22.19
C CYS A 433 -1.55 4.03 21.87
N ASP A 434 -2.28 3.27 22.68
CA ASP A 434 -3.72 3.09 22.60
C ASP A 434 -4.52 3.97 23.58
N ASN A 435 -3.88 5.01 24.15
CA ASN A 435 -4.50 5.94 25.09
C ASN A 435 -5.52 6.85 24.38
N GLY A 436 -6.79 6.76 24.77
CA GLY A 436 -7.88 7.53 24.17
C GLY A 436 -8.32 7.01 22.80
N THR A 437 -9.00 7.86 22.02
CA THR A 437 -9.58 7.48 20.74
C THR A 437 -8.51 7.09 19.72
N LEU A 438 -8.58 5.85 19.25
CA LEU A 438 -7.75 5.31 18.18
C LEU A 438 -8.32 5.74 16.83
N ALA A 439 -7.59 6.56 16.07
CA ALA A 439 -8.03 7.09 14.78
C ALA A 439 -7.03 6.82 13.63
N MET A 440 -5.88 6.24 13.94
CA MET A 440 -4.87 5.67 13.03
C MET A 440 -3.98 4.70 13.81
N GLY A 441 -3.35 3.72 13.14
CA GLY A 441 -2.33 2.88 13.76
C GLY A 441 -1.00 3.62 13.93
N TRP A 442 0.06 2.94 14.33
CA TRP A 442 1.36 3.60 14.58
C TRP A 442 2.39 3.38 13.47
N GLY A 443 3.44 4.21 13.44
CA GLY A 443 4.60 4.11 12.56
C GLY A 443 4.61 5.14 11.43
N SER A 444 5.38 4.86 10.37
CA SER A 444 5.54 5.75 9.22
C SER A 444 4.26 5.98 8.41
N GLY A 445 3.25 5.12 8.57
CA GLY A 445 1.93 5.27 7.97
C GLY A 445 1.07 6.39 8.57
N THR A 446 1.53 7.05 9.64
CA THR A 446 0.77 8.07 10.38
C THR A 446 0.84 9.47 9.77
N ALA A 447 -0.03 10.37 10.23
CA ALA A 447 0.06 11.81 10.02
C ALA A 447 -0.19 12.52 11.35
N ASN A 448 0.24 13.78 11.44
CA ASN A 448 -0.04 14.57 12.63
C ASN A 448 -1.49 15.02 12.64
N PHE A 449 -2.15 14.88 13.78
CA PHE A 449 -3.48 15.40 13.98
C PHE A 449 -3.44 16.92 14.21
N PRO A 450 -4.11 17.73 13.41
CA PRO A 450 -4.32 19.14 13.74
C PRO A 450 -5.31 19.29 14.92
N TYR A 451 -6.21 18.34 15.03
CA TYR A 451 -7.16 18.09 16.12
C TYR A 451 -7.73 16.67 15.95
N LEU A 452 -8.38 16.17 16.98
CA LEU A 452 -9.16 14.93 16.89
C LEU A 452 -10.50 15.16 17.58
N VAL A 453 -11.58 15.01 16.85
CA VAL A 453 -12.93 14.99 17.46
C VAL A 453 -13.19 13.59 17.99
N THR A 454 -13.19 13.43 19.30
CA THR A 454 -13.42 12.13 19.92
C THR A 454 -14.90 11.74 19.95
N PRO A 455 -15.22 10.44 20.02
CA PRO A 455 -16.60 9.97 20.23
C PRO A 455 -17.28 10.63 21.42
N GLU A 456 -16.59 10.74 22.57
CA GLU A 456 -17.10 11.39 23.78
C GLU A 456 -17.57 12.82 23.49
N GLN A 457 -16.71 13.63 22.87
CA GLN A 457 -17.02 15.03 22.58
C GLN A 457 -18.22 15.18 21.63
N ALA A 458 -18.27 14.38 20.57
CA ALA A 458 -19.34 14.46 19.60
C ALA A 458 -20.68 13.94 20.15
N ILE A 459 -20.67 12.83 20.87
CA ILE A 459 -21.88 12.27 21.50
C ILE A 459 -22.38 13.21 22.58
N GLN A 460 -21.52 13.77 23.43
CA GLN A 460 -21.90 14.74 24.44
C GLN A 460 -22.61 15.94 23.81
N ALA A 461 -22.03 16.51 22.75
CA ALA A 461 -22.60 17.64 22.04
C ALA A 461 -24.03 17.33 21.52
N GLU A 462 -24.24 16.17 20.91
CA GLU A 462 -25.53 15.77 20.36
C GLU A 462 -26.56 15.46 21.45
N VAL A 463 -26.17 14.77 22.55
CA VAL A 463 -27.05 14.49 23.69
C VAL A 463 -27.52 15.77 24.35
N LEU A 464 -26.61 16.73 24.61
CA LEU A 464 -26.96 17.99 25.25
C LEU A 464 -27.83 18.89 24.34
N LYS A 465 -27.58 18.89 23.05
CA LYS A 465 -28.40 19.55 22.03
C LYS A 465 -29.84 19.06 22.06
N ASN A 466 -30.03 17.77 22.30
CA ASN A 466 -31.34 17.12 22.41
C ASN A 466 -31.94 17.19 23.82
N GLY A 467 -31.31 17.87 24.79
CA GLY A 467 -31.81 18.05 26.16
C GLY A 467 -31.64 16.83 27.09
N GLY A 468 -30.82 15.85 26.68
CA GLY A 468 -30.50 14.66 27.45
C GLY A 468 -29.44 14.89 28.54
N ILE A 469 -29.22 13.86 29.35
CA ILE A 469 -28.14 13.78 30.35
C ILE A 469 -27.01 12.94 29.75
N PHE A 470 -25.78 13.41 29.90
CA PHE A 470 -24.60 12.71 29.42
C PHE A 470 -23.62 12.42 30.55
N THR A 471 -23.01 11.23 30.53
CA THR A 471 -21.88 10.87 31.38
C THR A 471 -20.92 9.97 30.61
N ALA A 472 -19.63 10.22 30.75
CA ALA A 472 -18.58 9.35 30.22
C ALA A 472 -17.73 8.77 31.36
N ILE A 473 -17.31 7.52 31.20
CA ILE A 473 -16.32 6.83 32.03
C ILE A 473 -15.29 6.27 31.06
N THR A 474 -14.28 7.07 30.78
CA THR A 474 -13.19 6.78 29.84
C THR A 474 -11.88 6.41 30.53
N ASP A 475 -11.88 6.41 31.87
CA ASP A 475 -10.75 5.96 32.67
C ASP A 475 -10.81 4.44 32.90
N SER A 476 -9.80 3.72 32.38
CA SER A 476 -9.63 2.27 32.58
C SER A 476 -9.46 1.87 34.06
N GLY A 477 -9.04 2.83 34.92
CA GLY A 477 -8.96 2.66 36.37
C GLY A 477 -10.29 2.77 37.11
N ALA A 478 -11.40 3.14 36.45
CA ALA A 478 -12.71 3.26 37.05
C ALA A 478 -13.19 1.93 37.63
N THR A 479 -13.75 1.99 38.84
CA THR A 479 -14.23 0.78 39.51
C THR A 479 -15.48 0.21 38.80
N ASN A 480 -15.59 -1.12 38.71
CA ASN A 480 -16.80 -1.82 38.25
C ASN A 480 -18.07 -1.31 38.92
N THR A 481 -18.00 -0.90 40.20
CA THR A 481 -19.13 -0.36 40.97
C THR A 481 -19.61 0.98 40.38
N THR A 482 -18.69 1.89 40.00
CA THR A 482 -19.07 3.18 39.41
C THR A 482 -19.72 2.97 38.06
N ALA A 483 -19.09 2.16 37.18
CA ALA A 483 -19.62 1.84 35.86
C ALA A 483 -21.01 1.21 35.94
N THR A 484 -21.20 0.19 36.82
CA THR A 484 -22.49 -0.48 37.06
C THR A 484 -23.57 0.49 37.56
N THR A 485 -23.20 1.41 38.45
CA THR A 485 -24.16 2.39 38.99
C THR A 485 -24.66 3.37 37.94
N VAL A 486 -23.76 3.85 37.06
CA VAL A 486 -24.10 4.73 35.96
C VAL A 486 -24.92 3.97 34.90
N ALA A 487 -24.49 2.80 34.50
CA ALA A 487 -25.18 1.98 33.51
C ALA A 487 -26.62 1.64 33.93
N ALA A 488 -26.85 1.32 35.23
CA ALA A 488 -28.20 1.02 35.75
C ALA A 488 -29.17 2.20 35.64
N GLN A 489 -28.72 3.44 35.48
CA GLN A 489 -29.54 4.65 35.35
C GLN A 489 -29.69 5.11 33.91
N ALA A 490 -28.77 4.68 33.02
CA ALA A 490 -28.74 5.12 31.66
C ALA A 490 -29.89 4.50 30.84
N SER A 491 -30.41 5.25 29.89
CA SER A 491 -31.36 4.78 28.88
C SER A 491 -30.66 4.19 27.65
N ALA A 492 -29.40 4.59 27.44
CA ALA A 492 -28.51 4.00 26.46
C ALA A 492 -27.07 3.96 27.00
N CYS A 493 -26.39 2.83 26.82
CA CYS A 493 -25.00 2.62 27.17
C CYS A 493 -24.22 2.37 25.88
N LEU A 494 -23.22 3.19 25.60
CA LEU A 494 -22.31 3.06 24.47
C LEU A 494 -20.94 2.67 24.98
N VAL A 495 -20.44 1.52 24.55
CA VAL A 495 -19.15 0.97 25.00
C VAL A 495 -18.16 1.02 23.84
N PHE A 496 -16.99 1.56 24.08
CA PHE A 496 -15.90 1.71 23.12
C PHE A 496 -14.74 0.82 23.54
N ALA A 497 -14.20 0.12 22.56
CA ALA A 497 -13.01 -0.70 22.71
C ALA A 497 -12.24 -0.67 21.40
N ASN A 498 -10.93 -0.71 21.49
CA ASN A 498 -10.04 -0.77 20.36
C ASN A 498 -9.07 -1.96 20.46
N ALA A 499 -8.37 -2.20 19.36
CA ALA A 499 -7.14 -2.95 19.30
C ALA A 499 -6.25 -2.23 18.28
N ASP A 500 -5.01 -1.97 18.67
CA ASP A 500 -4.06 -1.20 17.86
C ASP A 500 -3.02 -2.11 17.22
N SER A 501 -2.41 -1.63 16.13
CA SER A 501 -1.28 -2.28 15.46
C SER A 501 -0.50 -1.27 14.63
N GLY A 502 0.72 -1.61 14.25
CA GLY A 502 1.53 -0.72 13.42
C GLY A 502 2.89 -1.29 13.05
N GLU A 503 3.78 -0.40 12.72
CA GLU A 503 5.08 -0.65 12.13
C GLU A 503 6.13 -1.00 13.17
N GLY A 504 6.81 -2.14 12.98
CA GLY A 504 8.00 -2.53 13.75
C GLY A 504 7.74 -3.06 15.15
N TYR A 505 6.52 -2.98 15.67
CA TYR A 505 6.16 -3.42 17.02
C TYR A 505 5.25 -4.64 16.98
N ILE A 506 5.50 -5.62 17.85
CA ILE A 506 4.64 -6.79 18.01
C ILE A 506 3.68 -6.63 19.19
N THR A 507 4.04 -5.84 20.18
CA THR A 507 3.22 -5.61 21.38
C THR A 507 3.20 -4.14 21.73
N VAL A 508 2.04 -3.65 22.17
CA VAL A 508 1.83 -2.31 22.71
C VAL A 508 1.40 -2.42 24.16
N ASP A 509 1.81 -1.47 24.99
CA ASP A 509 1.36 -1.38 26.38
C ASP A 509 -0.17 -1.33 26.43
N GLY A 510 -0.79 -2.27 27.14
CA GLY A 510 -2.25 -2.39 27.24
C GLY A 510 -2.84 -3.54 26.40
N ASN A 511 -2.21 -3.96 25.33
CA ASN A 511 -2.59 -5.14 24.55
C ASN A 511 -1.96 -6.39 25.20
N VAL A 512 -2.72 -7.13 26.01
CA VAL A 512 -2.19 -8.24 26.79
C VAL A 512 -2.72 -9.57 26.29
N GLY A 513 -1.83 -10.39 25.72
CA GLY A 513 -1.98 -11.83 25.53
C GLY A 513 -2.80 -12.29 24.33
N ASP A 514 -2.82 -13.60 24.13
CA ASP A 514 -3.40 -14.33 22.98
C ASP A 514 -4.93 -14.21 22.80
N LEU A 515 -5.62 -13.47 23.64
CA LEU A 515 -7.08 -13.32 23.60
C LEU A 515 -7.54 -12.13 22.75
N VAL A 516 -6.64 -11.21 22.45
CA VAL A 516 -6.91 -10.04 21.56
C VAL A 516 -5.96 -10.12 20.41
N LEU A 517 -6.48 -10.16 19.18
CA LEU A 517 -5.65 -10.01 18.00
C LEU A 517 -5.09 -8.58 17.99
N HIS A 518 -3.76 -8.43 17.93
CA HIS A 518 -3.09 -7.14 17.74
C HIS A 518 -3.33 -6.67 16.30
N THR A 519 -4.54 -6.17 16.05
CA THR A 519 -4.94 -5.76 14.71
C THR A 519 -6.02 -4.70 14.76
N VAL A 520 -5.92 -3.72 13.94
CA VAL A 520 -7.01 -2.78 13.66
C VAL A 520 -8.12 -3.43 12.81
N GLY A 521 -7.84 -4.59 12.24
CA GLY A 521 -8.73 -5.38 11.40
C GLY A 521 -9.76 -6.20 12.18
N PRO A 522 -9.92 -7.50 11.90
CA PRO A 522 -10.88 -8.37 12.55
C PRO A 522 -10.41 -8.73 13.98
N VAL A 523 -11.21 -8.39 14.97
CA VAL A 523 -11.00 -8.80 16.37
C VAL A 523 -11.93 -9.94 16.75
N LEU A 524 -11.59 -10.70 17.82
CA LEU A 524 -12.41 -11.79 18.30
C LEU A 524 -13.55 -11.26 19.16
N VAL A 525 -14.77 -11.41 18.70
CA VAL A 525 -15.99 -10.86 19.35
C VAL A 525 -16.99 -11.94 19.78
N GLU A 526 -16.72 -13.21 19.52
CA GLU A 526 -17.66 -14.32 19.69
C GLU A 526 -18.13 -14.46 21.13
N ASP A 527 -17.28 -14.22 22.14
CA ASP A 527 -17.59 -14.38 23.55
C ASP A 527 -18.66 -13.40 24.07
N TRP A 528 -18.81 -12.25 23.39
CA TRP A 528 -19.71 -11.20 23.88
C TRP A 528 -20.74 -10.72 22.85
N VAL A 529 -20.46 -10.81 21.56
CA VAL A 529 -21.33 -10.22 20.51
C VAL A 529 -22.76 -10.77 20.53
N ASN A 530 -22.94 -12.02 20.98
CA ASN A 530 -24.23 -12.70 21.07
C ASN A 530 -24.95 -12.47 22.40
N HIS A 531 -24.36 -11.73 23.35
CA HIS A 531 -24.99 -11.42 24.62
C HIS A 531 -26.31 -10.65 24.41
N PRO A 532 -27.43 -11.01 25.08
CA PRO A 532 -28.75 -10.43 24.85
C PRO A 532 -28.83 -8.92 25.17
N ASN A 533 -27.96 -8.41 26.01
CA ASN A 533 -27.92 -6.99 26.38
C ASN A 533 -27.13 -6.16 25.36
N ILE A 534 -26.45 -6.77 24.41
CA ILE A 534 -25.76 -6.08 23.31
C ILE A 534 -26.71 -6.04 22.13
N THR A 535 -27.38 -4.92 21.96
CA THR A 535 -28.43 -4.73 20.96
C THR A 535 -27.92 -4.20 19.62
N ALA A 536 -26.77 -3.51 19.61
CA ALA A 536 -26.12 -3.05 18.39
C ALA A 536 -24.59 -3.14 18.49
N VAL A 537 -23.93 -3.33 17.36
CA VAL A 537 -22.46 -3.35 17.22
C VAL A 537 -22.07 -2.62 15.94
N LEU A 538 -21.14 -1.69 16.08
CA LEU A 538 -20.54 -0.96 14.97
C LEU A 538 -19.04 -1.22 14.96
N TRP A 539 -18.46 -1.34 13.77
CA TRP A 539 -17.03 -1.21 13.56
C TRP A 539 -16.76 0.14 12.89
N ALA A 540 -15.94 0.98 13.52
CA ALA A 540 -15.60 2.31 13.03
C ALA A 540 -14.20 2.38 12.39
N GLY A 541 -13.31 1.43 12.71
CA GLY A 541 -11.94 1.38 12.21
C GLY A 541 -11.12 2.59 12.61
N LEU A 542 -10.34 3.15 11.67
CA LEU A 542 -9.43 4.28 11.84
C LEU A 542 -9.89 5.47 10.97
N PRO A 543 -10.84 6.27 11.45
CA PRO A 543 -11.54 7.27 10.61
C PRO A 543 -10.84 8.64 10.52
N GLY A 544 -9.63 8.81 11.09
CA GLY A 544 -8.92 10.08 11.08
C GLY A 544 -9.51 11.15 12.00
N GLU A 545 -9.17 12.41 11.74
CA GLU A 545 -9.44 13.55 12.66
C GLU A 545 -10.92 13.82 12.97
N GLN A 546 -11.85 13.31 12.15
CA GLN A 546 -13.29 13.50 12.31
C GLN A 546 -14.01 12.30 12.96
N SER A 547 -13.30 11.46 13.70
CA SER A 547 -13.76 10.19 14.28
C SER A 547 -15.13 10.31 14.95
N GLY A 548 -15.27 11.16 15.96
CA GLY A 548 -16.51 11.33 16.72
C GLY A 548 -17.67 11.89 15.87
N ASN A 549 -17.39 12.85 14.98
CA ASN A 549 -18.43 13.43 14.12
C ASN A 549 -18.98 12.39 13.13
N SER A 550 -18.09 11.61 12.52
CA SER A 550 -18.45 10.52 11.61
C SER A 550 -19.32 9.48 12.31
N LEU A 551 -18.98 9.15 13.54
CA LEU A 551 -19.73 8.17 14.34
C LEU A 551 -21.13 8.70 14.69
N VAL A 552 -21.25 9.94 15.14
CA VAL A 552 -22.55 10.57 15.50
C VAL A 552 -23.48 10.63 14.30
N ASP A 553 -22.96 10.89 13.10
CA ASP A 553 -23.74 10.86 11.86
C ASP A 553 -24.49 9.53 11.67
N VAL A 554 -23.82 8.44 11.98
CA VAL A 554 -24.41 7.09 11.90
C VAL A 554 -25.27 6.77 13.12
N LEU A 555 -24.78 7.03 14.33
CA LEU A 555 -25.52 6.72 15.56
C LEU A 555 -26.91 7.35 15.60
N TYR A 556 -27.07 8.58 15.13
CA TYR A 556 -28.33 9.33 15.12
C TYR A 556 -29.03 9.32 13.75
N GLY A 557 -28.50 8.58 12.77
CA GLY A 557 -29.17 8.32 11.52
C GLY A 557 -29.20 9.46 10.51
N SER A 558 -28.36 10.51 10.68
CA SER A 558 -28.15 11.50 9.62
C SER A 558 -27.46 10.87 8.41
N VAL A 559 -26.67 9.85 8.63
CA VAL A 559 -26.13 8.93 7.62
C VAL A 559 -26.61 7.52 7.92
N ASN A 560 -27.27 6.89 6.94
CA ASN A 560 -27.61 5.47 7.04
C ASN A 560 -26.36 4.64 6.74
N PRO A 561 -25.92 3.72 7.63
CA PRO A 561 -24.72 2.95 7.44
C PRO A 561 -24.77 2.14 6.14
N GLY A 562 -23.76 2.29 5.33
CA GLY A 562 -23.58 1.58 4.06
C GLY A 562 -22.22 0.93 3.94
N GLY A 563 -21.41 1.00 4.99
CA GLY A 563 -20.11 0.35 5.07
C GLY A 563 -20.23 -1.17 5.07
N LYS A 564 -19.26 -1.86 4.48
CA LYS A 564 -19.16 -3.32 4.48
C LYS A 564 -17.78 -3.74 4.95
N THR A 565 -17.69 -4.84 5.71
CA THR A 565 -16.39 -5.32 6.21
C THR A 565 -15.45 -5.59 5.05
N PRO A 566 -14.23 -5.05 5.07
CA PRO A 566 -13.25 -5.34 4.04
C PRO A 566 -12.46 -6.65 4.31
N PHE A 567 -12.79 -7.37 5.37
CA PHE A 567 -12.18 -8.62 5.80
C PHE A 567 -13.20 -9.53 6.49
N THR A 568 -12.85 -10.81 6.69
CA THR A 568 -13.67 -11.80 7.39
C THR A 568 -13.39 -11.78 8.90
N TRP A 569 -14.42 -11.89 9.74
CA TRP A 569 -14.33 -11.99 11.20
C TRP A 569 -14.44 -13.44 11.63
N GLY A 570 -13.36 -14.05 12.07
CA GLY A 570 -13.34 -15.41 12.64
C GLY A 570 -13.89 -15.45 14.06
N LYS A 571 -14.16 -16.65 14.53
CA LYS A 571 -14.60 -16.92 15.90
C LYS A 571 -13.43 -17.18 16.85
N GLN A 572 -12.33 -17.65 16.28
CA GLN A 572 -11.08 -17.95 16.99
C GLN A 572 -9.90 -17.73 16.05
N ARG A 573 -8.72 -17.53 16.63
CA ARG A 573 -7.48 -17.22 15.90
C ARG A 573 -7.16 -18.20 14.78
N SER A 574 -7.37 -19.51 15.01
CA SER A 574 -7.07 -20.55 14.04
C SER A 574 -7.99 -20.59 12.81
N ASP A 575 -9.08 -19.81 12.79
CA ASP A 575 -10.06 -19.86 11.70
C ASP A 575 -9.52 -19.29 10.38
N TRP A 576 -8.51 -18.43 10.43
CA TRP A 576 -7.88 -17.87 9.20
C TRP A 576 -6.94 -18.85 8.51
N GLY A 577 -6.47 -19.89 9.22
CA GLY A 577 -5.53 -20.90 8.68
C GLY A 577 -4.13 -20.36 8.39
N THR A 578 -3.87 -19.10 8.70
CA THR A 578 -2.59 -18.41 8.59
C THR A 578 -2.23 -17.79 9.93
N ASP A 579 -0.96 -17.61 10.18
CA ASP A 579 -0.47 -16.91 11.36
C ASP A 579 0.86 -16.21 11.05
N ILE A 580 1.32 -15.36 11.95
CA ILE A 580 2.63 -14.76 11.89
C ILE A 580 3.66 -15.65 12.60
N ILE A 581 4.92 -15.49 12.25
CA ILE A 581 6.04 -16.19 12.88
C ILE A 581 6.54 -15.32 14.02
N TYR A 582 6.45 -15.82 15.25
CA TYR A 582 6.92 -15.13 16.47
C TYR A 582 8.35 -15.53 16.87
N GLU A 583 8.78 -16.73 16.49
CA GLU A 583 10.08 -17.26 16.85
C GLU A 583 10.90 -17.60 15.60
N PRO A 584 12.21 -17.35 15.60
CA PRO A 584 13.06 -17.74 14.47
C PRO A 584 13.02 -19.24 14.24
N ASN A 585 12.82 -19.66 13.01
CA ASN A 585 12.67 -21.07 12.64
C ASN A 585 13.79 -21.61 11.72
N ASN A 586 14.86 -20.82 11.51
CA ASN A 586 15.97 -21.15 10.62
C ASN A 586 17.35 -20.82 11.25
N GLY A 587 17.49 -20.99 12.56
CA GLY A 587 18.72 -20.63 13.29
C GLY A 587 19.03 -19.14 13.18
N ASP A 588 20.30 -18.80 12.86
CA ASP A 588 20.74 -17.38 12.70
C ASP A 588 20.42 -16.83 11.29
N GLY A 589 19.90 -17.63 10.37
CA GLY A 589 19.51 -17.22 9.01
C GLY A 589 18.12 -16.62 8.95
N ALA A 590 17.72 -16.18 7.75
CA ALA A 590 16.40 -15.63 7.50
C ALA A 590 15.28 -16.57 7.99
N PRO A 591 14.37 -16.12 8.86
CA PRO A 591 13.18 -16.90 9.18
C PRO A 591 12.41 -17.23 7.90
N GLN A 592 11.83 -18.42 7.84
CA GLN A 592 11.16 -18.92 6.64
C GLN A 592 9.65 -18.92 6.85
N GLN A 593 8.94 -18.11 6.09
CA GLN A 593 7.48 -18.07 6.09
C GLN A 593 6.97 -18.68 4.79
N ASP A 594 6.61 -19.96 4.85
CA ASP A 594 6.07 -20.68 3.71
C ASP A 594 4.57 -20.35 3.54
N PHE A 595 4.19 -19.83 2.39
CA PHE A 595 2.79 -19.48 2.07
C PHE A 595 2.05 -20.71 1.54
N THR A 596 1.98 -21.75 2.39
CA THR A 596 1.42 -23.06 2.03
C THR A 596 -0.08 -23.06 1.81
N GLU A 597 -0.77 -22.04 2.30
CA GLU A 597 -2.20 -21.79 2.04
C GLU A 597 -2.50 -21.41 0.59
N GLY A 598 -1.47 -20.96 -0.17
CA GLY A 598 -1.64 -20.53 -1.56
C GLY A 598 -2.60 -19.35 -1.67
N ILE A 599 -3.54 -19.41 -2.62
CA ILE A 599 -4.54 -18.37 -2.84
C ILE A 599 -5.64 -18.31 -1.77
N PHE A 600 -5.61 -19.19 -0.77
CA PHE A 600 -6.66 -19.35 0.22
C PHE A 600 -6.39 -18.54 1.49
N ILE A 601 -6.49 -17.23 1.41
CA ILE A 601 -6.50 -16.32 2.56
C ILE A 601 -7.90 -15.73 2.75
N ASP A 602 -8.20 -15.23 3.94
CA ASP A 602 -9.46 -14.59 4.32
C ASP A 602 -10.69 -15.39 3.85
N TYR A 603 -11.73 -14.78 3.29
CA TYR A 603 -12.98 -15.45 2.91
C TYR A 603 -12.76 -16.66 1.98
N ARG A 604 -11.68 -16.67 1.16
CA ARG A 604 -11.35 -17.82 0.31
C ARG A 604 -10.99 -19.04 1.13
N HIS A 605 -10.28 -18.86 2.23
CA HIS A 605 -9.97 -19.90 3.21
C HIS A 605 -11.23 -20.37 3.92
N PHE A 606 -12.02 -19.44 4.47
CA PHE A 606 -13.26 -19.76 5.17
C PHE A 606 -14.25 -20.53 4.27
N ASP A 607 -14.32 -20.18 2.99
CA ASP A 607 -15.17 -20.88 2.03
C ASP A 607 -14.60 -22.25 1.65
N LYS A 608 -13.29 -22.36 1.42
CA LYS A 608 -12.60 -23.60 1.06
C LYS A 608 -12.79 -24.68 2.12
N TYR A 609 -12.66 -24.32 3.39
CA TYR A 609 -12.73 -25.23 4.51
C TYR A 609 -14.09 -25.26 5.21
N ASN A 610 -15.08 -24.55 4.65
CA ASN A 610 -16.44 -24.45 5.19
C ASN A 610 -16.48 -23.98 6.65
N ILE A 611 -15.63 -23.03 7.01
CA ILE A 611 -15.58 -22.40 8.33
C ILE A 611 -16.66 -21.32 8.37
N THR A 612 -17.50 -21.34 9.42
CA THR A 612 -18.53 -20.30 9.59
C THR A 612 -17.96 -19.11 10.35
N PRO A 613 -17.81 -17.94 9.71
CA PRO A 613 -17.31 -16.75 10.39
C PRO A 613 -18.36 -16.16 11.33
N THR A 614 -17.95 -15.26 12.23
CA THR A 614 -18.87 -14.37 12.95
C THR A 614 -19.52 -13.38 12.01
N TYR A 615 -18.72 -12.76 11.13
CA TYR A 615 -19.16 -11.93 10.01
C TYR A 615 -18.33 -12.23 8.77
N GLU A 616 -19.00 -12.44 7.64
CA GLU A 616 -18.32 -12.73 6.39
C GLU A 616 -17.74 -11.45 5.74
N PHE A 617 -16.78 -11.62 4.83
CA PHE A 617 -16.25 -10.56 3.97
C PHE A 617 -17.40 -9.88 3.19
N GLY A 618 -17.38 -8.55 3.16
CA GLY A 618 -18.40 -7.75 2.49
C GLY A 618 -19.71 -7.59 3.29
N TYR A 619 -19.79 -8.09 4.54
CA TYR A 619 -20.97 -7.97 5.39
C TYR A 619 -21.16 -6.55 5.93
N GLY A 620 -22.40 -6.13 6.09
CA GLY A 620 -22.78 -4.88 6.75
C GLY A 620 -24.29 -4.67 6.65
N LEU A 621 -24.92 -4.30 7.76
CA LEU A 621 -26.35 -3.97 7.84
C LEU A 621 -26.58 -2.50 7.46
N SER A 622 -27.84 -2.18 7.25
CA SER A 622 -28.33 -0.82 7.00
C SER A 622 -29.58 -0.58 7.86
N TYR A 623 -29.96 0.68 8.06
CA TYR A 623 -31.27 1.05 8.65
C TYR A 623 -32.41 0.83 7.64
N SER A 624 -32.08 0.41 6.42
CA SER A 624 -33.03 -0.01 5.40
C SER A 624 -32.82 -1.48 5.01
N THR A 625 -33.62 -1.98 4.10
CA THR A 625 -33.51 -3.34 3.54
C THR A 625 -33.46 -3.27 2.04
N PHE A 626 -32.74 -4.21 1.41
CA PHE A 626 -32.57 -4.23 -0.03
C PHE A 626 -32.88 -5.63 -0.60
N SER A 627 -33.26 -5.67 -1.86
CA SER A 627 -33.46 -6.90 -2.61
C SER A 627 -32.76 -6.86 -3.96
N PHE A 628 -32.29 -8.03 -4.39
CA PHE A 628 -31.61 -8.23 -5.66
C PHE A 628 -32.49 -9.08 -6.57
N SER A 629 -32.61 -8.70 -7.86
CA SER A 629 -33.43 -9.42 -8.83
C SER A 629 -32.94 -9.21 -10.26
N ASN A 630 -33.50 -9.94 -11.20
CA ASN A 630 -33.29 -9.76 -12.63
C ASN A 630 -31.82 -9.87 -13.08
N LEU A 631 -31.06 -10.84 -12.51
CA LEU A 631 -29.72 -11.10 -12.98
C LEU A 631 -29.69 -11.45 -14.45
N GLN A 632 -28.91 -10.73 -15.24
CA GLN A 632 -28.62 -10.97 -16.63
C GLN A 632 -27.12 -11.06 -16.84
N VAL A 633 -26.65 -12.16 -17.38
CA VAL A 633 -25.27 -12.38 -17.77
C VAL A 633 -25.21 -12.43 -19.29
N THR A 634 -24.65 -11.40 -19.91
CA THR A 634 -24.56 -11.27 -21.37
C THR A 634 -23.11 -11.51 -21.80
N PRO A 635 -22.81 -12.67 -22.42
CA PRO A 635 -21.50 -12.94 -22.96
C PRO A 635 -21.15 -11.97 -24.09
N LEU A 636 -19.98 -11.38 -24.04
CA LEU A 636 -19.38 -10.52 -25.05
C LEU A 636 -18.41 -11.33 -25.91
N ALA A 637 -18.28 -10.97 -27.17
CA ALA A 637 -17.29 -11.57 -28.05
C ALA A 637 -15.93 -10.88 -27.83
N ALA A 638 -14.92 -11.65 -27.46
CA ALA A 638 -13.56 -11.17 -27.35
C ALA A 638 -12.67 -11.89 -28.36
N SER A 639 -11.65 -11.18 -28.85
CA SER A 639 -10.64 -11.77 -29.75
C SER A 639 -9.90 -12.92 -29.08
N PRO A 640 -9.35 -13.88 -29.83
CA PRO A 640 -8.47 -14.88 -29.25
C PRO A 640 -7.32 -14.23 -28.48
N TYR A 641 -7.04 -14.75 -27.29
CA TYR A 641 -5.88 -14.30 -26.54
C TYR A 641 -4.59 -14.67 -27.28
N LYS A 642 -3.68 -13.73 -27.37
CA LYS A 642 -2.36 -13.97 -27.95
C LYS A 642 -1.30 -13.51 -26.97
N PRO A 643 -0.37 -14.40 -26.58
CA PRO A 643 0.81 -13.97 -25.85
C PRO A 643 1.55 -12.87 -26.61
N ALA A 644 2.13 -11.94 -25.89
CA ALA A 644 2.97 -10.92 -26.51
C ALA A 644 4.20 -11.55 -27.18
N THR A 645 4.62 -10.98 -28.28
CA THR A 645 5.77 -11.47 -29.09
C THR A 645 6.58 -10.28 -29.58
N GLY A 646 7.81 -10.56 -29.94
CA GLY A 646 8.73 -9.53 -30.46
C GLY A 646 9.91 -9.29 -29.54
N HIS A 647 10.55 -8.16 -29.74
CA HIS A 647 11.72 -7.73 -28.95
C HIS A 647 11.60 -6.24 -28.65
N SER A 648 12.18 -5.80 -27.53
CA SER A 648 12.37 -4.40 -27.22
C SER A 648 13.31 -3.74 -28.25
N GLY A 649 13.39 -2.43 -28.26
CA GLY A 649 14.52 -1.72 -28.86
C GLY A 649 15.84 -2.05 -28.12
N PRO A 650 17.00 -1.62 -28.62
CA PRO A 650 18.24 -1.71 -27.86
C PRO A 650 18.20 -0.76 -26.65
N ALA A 651 19.03 -1.04 -25.64
CA ALA A 651 19.16 -0.19 -24.47
C ALA A 651 19.52 1.26 -24.87
N PRO A 652 18.96 2.27 -24.19
CA PRO A 652 19.25 3.67 -24.47
C PRO A 652 20.73 3.98 -24.14
N VAL A 653 21.36 4.82 -24.95
CA VAL A 653 22.70 5.37 -24.68
C VAL A 653 22.57 6.89 -24.72
N LEU A 654 22.52 7.52 -23.57
CA LEU A 654 22.24 8.95 -23.38
C LEU A 654 23.47 9.77 -23.01
N GLY A 655 24.65 9.31 -23.36
CA GLY A 655 25.88 10.03 -23.11
C GLY A 655 27.10 9.25 -23.59
N LYS A 656 28.25 9.87 -23.46
CA LYS A 656 29.52 9.18 -23.61
C LYS A 656 30.40 9.53 -22.43
N VAL A 657 30.78 8.51 -21.73
CA VAL A 657 31.83 8.53 -20.74
C VAL A 657 33.16 8.66 -21.47
N LEU A 658 33.68 9.90 -21.62
CA LEU A 658 34.76 10.20 -22.54
C LEU A 658 36.15 10.23 -21.91
N ASN A 659 36.29 10.70 -20.68
CA ASN A 659 37.58 10.72 -19.96
C ASN A 659 37.34 10.91 -18.44
N ALA A 660 38.39 10.67 -17.64
CA ALA A 660 38.29 10.76 -16.18
C ALA A 660 37.83 12.14 -15.67
N THR A 661 38.07 13.23 -16.40
CA THR A 661 37.64 14.57 -15.99
C THR A 661 36.14 14.79 -16.15
N ALA A 662 35.46 14.02 -17.01
CA ALA A 662 34.02 14.07 -17.15
C ALA A 662 33.26 13.48 -15.95
N TYR A 663 33.97 12.78 -15.08
CA TYR A 663 33.43 12.10 -13.86
C TYR A 663 33.78 12.83 -12.58
N LEU A 664 34.46 13.97 -12.67
CA LEU A 664 34.69 14.80 -11.51
C LEU A 664 33.37 15.43 -11.07
N PHE A 665 33.11 15.41 -9.78
CA PHE A 665 31.94 16.09 -9.24
C PHE A 665 32.06 17.60 -9.54
N PRO A 666 30.97 18.22 -10.02
CA PRO A 666 30.97 19.66 -10.24
C PRO A 666 31.29 20.41 -8.95
N ASN A 667 32.02 21.52 -9.05
CA ASN A 667 32.46 22.33 -7.90
C ASN A 667 31.31 23.05 -7.17
N TYR A 668 30.10 23.06 -7.72
CA TYR A 668 28.91 23.58 -7.06
C TYR A 668 28.28 22.55 -6.10
N ILE A 669 28.66 21.28 -6.21
CA ILE A 669 28.23 20.26 -5.25
C ILE A 669 29.11 20.41 -4.02
N LYS A 670 28.48 20.75 -2.90
CA LYS A 670 29.18 20.95 -1.63
C LYS A 670 29.19 19.63 -0.86
N ARG A 671 30.29 19.40 -0.17
CA ARG A 671 30.34 18.40 0.88
C ARG A 671 29.61 18.90 2.11
N ILE A 672 28.77 18.03 2.65
CA ILE A 672 28.12 18.20 3.95
C ILE A 672 28.66 17.11 4.86
N GLU A 673 29.19 17.48 6.04
CA GLU A 673 29.74 16.51 6.98
C GLU A 673 28.73 15.42 7.29
N ALA A 674 29.24 14.21 7.44
CA ALA A 674 28.49 12.98 7.68
C ALA A 674 27.64 12.43 6.53
N PHE A 675 27.47 13.14 5.42
CA PHE A 675 26.83 12.59 4.25
C PHE A 675 27.82 12.12 3.21
N ILE A 676 27.40 11.12 2.46
CA ILE A 676 28.29 10.34 1.59
C ILE A 676 28.29 10.84 0.17
N TYR A 677 27.17 11.29 -0.30
CA TYR A 677 27.00 11.68 -1.67
C TYR A 677 26.19 12.96 -1.79
N PRO A 678 26.58 13.89 -2.63
CA PRO A 678 27.69 13.93 -3.60
C PRO A 678 29.03 14.40 -3.00
N TRP A 679 29.34 14.11 -1.82
CA TRP A 679 30.30 14.71 -0.91
C TRP A 679 31.68 14.11 -1.08
N LEU A 680 32.35 14.50 -2.13
CA LEU A 680 33.71 14.09 -2.35
C LEU A 680 34.68 15.09 -1.73
N ASN A 681 35.61 14.57 -0.93
CA ASN A 681 36.73 15.37 -0.40
C ASN A 681 37.71 15.79 -1.51
N SER A 682 37.67 15.13 -2.64
CA SER A 682 38.56 15.29 -3.77
C SER A 682 37.80 15.20 -5.07
N THR A 683 38.30 15.86 -6.10
CA THR A 683 37.83 15.68 -7.48
C THR A 683 38.37 14.38 -8.11
N ASP A 684 39.23 13.65 -7.43
CA ASP A 684 39.68 12.33 -7.85
C ASP A 684 38.82 11.24 -7.20
N LEU A 685 38.03 10.58 -8.04
CA LEU A 685 37.09 9.52 -7.61
C LEU A 685 37.78 8.35 -6.90
N ARG A 686 39.02 8.02 -7.30
CA ARG A 686 39.81 6.96 -6.64
C ARG A 686 40.12 7.32 -5.21
N THR A 687 40.58 8.55 -4.98
CA THR A 687 40.92 9.05 -3.64
C THR A 687 39.66 9.21 -2.79
N SER A 688 38.59 9.71 -3.39
CA SER A 688 37.32 9.95 -2.68
C SER A 688 36.58 8.68 -2.32
N SER A 689 36.67 7.64 -3.13
CA SER A 689 36.02 6.35 -2.88
C SER A 689 36.66 5.55 -1.75
N GLY A 690 37.91 5.83 -1.43
CA GLY A 690 38.69 4.96 -0.52
C GLY A 690 38.95 3.58 -1.06
N ASP A 691 38.61 3.30 -2.33
CA ASP A 691 38.78 2.00 -2.95
C ASP A 691 40.17 1.84 -3.58
N PRO A 692 41.02 0.95 -3.04
CA PRO A 692 42.37 0.72 -3.58
C PRO A 692 42.32 0.04 -4.96
N ASN A 693 41.18 -0.56 -5.34
CA ASN A 693 40.98 -1.28 -6.59
C ASN A 693 40.23 -0.44 -7.64
N TYR A 694 40.08 0.85 -7.45
CA TYR A 694 39.45 1.74 -8.42
C TYR A 694 39.92 1.47 -9.86
N GLY A 695 38.92 1.31 -10.76
CA GLY A 695 39.16 0.98 -12.16
C GLY A 695 39.49 -0.51 -12.43
N TRP A 696 39.47 -1.35 -11.41
CA TRP A 696 39.62 -2.80 -11.60
C TRP A 696 38.31 -3.46 -11.97
N SER A 697 38.29 -4.17 -13.10
CA SER A 697 37.09 -4.90 -13.52
C SER A 697 36.78 -6.05 -12.59
N THR A 698 35.56 -6.09 -12.09
CA THR A 698 35.07 -7.14 -11.20
C THR A 698 33.99 -8.00 -11.87
N SER A 699 34.18 -8.29 -13.15
CA SER A 699 33.22 -9.05 -13.98
C SER A 699 32.73 -10.37 -13.34
N LYS A 700 33.48 -10.95 -12.41
CA LYS A 700 33.07 -12.15 -11.65
C LYS A 700 31.85 -11.93 -10.75
N TYR A 701 31.47 -10.67 -10.46
CA TYR A 701 30.32 -10.32 -9.65
C TYR A 701 29.09 -9.92 -10.50
N VAL A 702 29.24 -9.93 -11.83
CA VAL A 702 28.17 -9.57 -12.76
C VAL A 702 27.43 -10.85 -13.12
N PRO A 703 26.10 -10.90 -12.87
CA PRO A 703 25.28 -12.03 -13.31
C PRO A 703 25.29 -12.17 -14.84
N ASP A 704 25.16 -13.40 -15.33
CA ASP A 704 25.09 -13.68 -16.77
C ASP A 704 23.92 -12.92 -17.41
N GLY A 705 24.22 -12.17 -18.49
CA GLY A 705 23.24 -11.38 -19.24
C GLY A 705 22.95 -9.98 -18.66
N ALA A 706 23.40 -9.66 -17.44
CA ALA A 706 23.04 -8.40 -16.78
C ALA A 706 23.54 -7.12 -17.51
N GLN A 707 24.57 -7.25 -18.35
CA GLN A 707 25.13 -6.15 -19.14
C GLN A 707 24.63 -6.12 -20.59
N ASP A 708 23.74 -7.03 -20.98
CA ASP A 708 23.30 -7.15 -22.38
C ASP A 708 22.29 -6.05 -22.73
N GLY A 709 22.74 -5.03 -23.46
CA GLY A 709 21.92 -3.94 -24.00
C GLY A 709 21.30 -4.22 -25.39
N SER A 710 21.40 -5.45 -25.89
CA SER A 710 20.74 -5.83 -27.14
C SER A 710 19.22 -5.95 -26.98
N PRO A 711 18.43 -5.90 -28.05
CA PRO A 711 16.98 -6.10 -27.98
C PRO A 711 16.60 -7.39 -27.26
N GLN A 712 15.78 -7.30 -26.21
CA GLN A 712 15.33 -8.42 -25.38
C GLN A 712 13.97 -8.93 -25.82
N PRO A 713 13.68 -10.24 -25.70
CA PRO A 713 12.35 -10.77 -26.00
C PRO A 713 11.31 -10.17 -25.05
N VAL A 714 10.14 -9.85 -25.57
CA VAL A 714 9.00 -9.38 -24.78
C VAL A 714 8.43 -10.53 -23.96
N ASN A 715 8.07 -10.27 -22.69
CA ASN A 715 7.41 -11.27 -21.85
C ASN A 715 6.05 -11.66 -22.46
N PRO A 716 5.75 -12.97 -22.64
CA PRO A 716 4.50 -13.43 -23.22
C PRO A 716 3.23 -12.93 -22.49
N ALA A 717 3.27 -12.75 -21.16
CA ALA A 717 2.18 -12.22 -20.36
C ALA A 717 2.12 -10.68 -20.33
N GLY A 718 3.14 -10.02 -20.91
CA GLY A 718 3.29 -8.58 -20.96
C GLY A 718 2.75 -7.93 -22.24
N GLY A 719 3.29 -6.75 -22.57
CA GLY A 719 3.05 -6.02 -23.83
C GLY A 719 2.47 -4.62 -23.68
N ALA A 720 2.05 -4.23 -22.48
CA ALA A 720 1.70 -2.85 -22.12
C ALA A 720 1.72 -2.66 -20.60
N PRO A 721 1.70 -1.41 -20.10
CA PRO A 721 1.58 -1.16 -18.67
C PRO A 721 0.38 -1.87 -18.03
N GLY A 722 0.67 -2.73 -17.05
CA GLY A 722 -0.29 -3.60 -16.38
C GLY A 722 -0.43 -5.01 -16.95
N GLY A 723 0.41 -5.41 -17.94
CA GLY A 723 0.45 -6.73 -18.54
C GLY A 723 -0.09 -6.80 -19.97
N ASN A 724 -0.51 -7.97 -20.42
CA ASN A 724 -1.04 -8.11 -21.79
C ASN A 724 -2.39 -7.39 -21.93
N PRO A 725 -2.54 -6.46 -22.89
CA PRO A 725 -3.77 -5.68 -23.07
C PRO A 725 -5.03 -6.53 -23.25
N ALA A 726 -4.90 -7.71 -23.88
CA ALA A 726 -6.02 -8.60 -24.10
C ALA A 726 -6.60 -9.19 -22.80
N LEU A 727 -5.90 -9.12 -21.68
CA LEU A 727 -6.44 -9.50 -20.35
C LEU A 727 -7.60 -8.61 -19.93
N TYR A 728 -7.61 -7.39 -20.40
CA TYR A 728 -8.65 -6.38 -20.05
C TYR A 728 -9.78 -6.31 -21.09
N ASP A 729 -9.75 -7.18 -22.11
CA ASP A 729 -10.88 -7.29 -23.04
C ASP A 729 -12.15 -7.70 -22.28
N PRO A 730 -13.29 -7.00 -22.49
CA PRO A 730 -14.56 -7.37 -21.88
C PRO A 730 -15.07 -8.70 -22.43
N VAL A 731 -15.41 -9.65 -21.56
CA VAL A 731 -15.92 -10.99 -21.92
C VAL A 731 -17.35 -11.22 -21.50
N ALA A 732 -17.86 -10.44 -20.56
CA ALA A 732 -19.28 -10.50 -20.17
C ALA A 732 -19.74 -9.17 -19.54
N GLU A 733 -20.99 -8.84 -19.76
CA GLU A 733 -21.70 -7.78 -19.05
C GLU A 733 -22.70 -8.42 -18.07
N ILE A 734 -22.69 -7.94 -16.84
CA ILE A 734 -23.57 -8.38 -15.74
C ILE A 734 -24.50 -7.24 -15.40
N ARG A 735 -25.81 -7.49 -15.38
CA ARG A 735 -26.84 -6.53 -14.97
C ARG A 735 -27.71 -7.11 -13.88
N VAL A 736 -28.00 -6.30 -12.86
CA VAL A 736 -28.84 -6.67 -11.72
C VAL A 736 -29.71 -5.49 -11.32
N THR A 737 -30.96 -5.74 -10.96
CA THR A 737 -31.83 -4.75 -10.33
C THR A 737 -31.65 -4.81 -8.82
N VAL A 738 -31.31 -3.69 -8.21
CA VAL A 738 -31.22 -3.51 -6.74
C VAL A 738 -32.38 -2.58 -6.33
N LYS A 739 -33.15 -2.98 -5.33
CA LYS A 739 -34.29 -2.21 -4.82
C LYS A 739 -34.18 -1.99 -3.33
N ASN A 740 -34.37 -0.78 -2.89
CA ASN A 740 -34.56 -0.45 -1.48
C ASN A 740 -36.02 -0.84 -1.11
N THR A 741 -36.15 -1.87 -0.29
CA THR A 741 -37.44 -2.40 0.18
C THR A 741 -37.85 -1.84 1.54
N GLY A 742 -36.97 -1.05 2.17
CA GLY A 742 -37.20 -0.44 3.46
C GLY A 742 -37.94 0.90 3.38
N LYS A 743 -37.97 1.59 4.51
CA LYS A 743 -38.75 2.83 4.70
C LYS A 743 -37.91 4.08 4.64
N VAL A 744 -36.60 3.97 4.65
CA VAL A 744 -35.66 5.09 4.66
C VAL A 744 -34.72 4.98 3.47
N ALA A 745 -34.18 6.10 3.01
CA ALA A 745 -33.13 6.09 2.01
C ALA A 745 -31.87 5.42 2.59
N GLY A 746 -31.12 4.75 1.74
CA GLY A 746 -29.91 4.06 2.16
C GLY A 746 -29.01 3.70 1.00
N VAL A 747 -27.84 3.21 1.35
CA VAL A 747 -26.81 2.75 0.41
C VAL A 747 -26.76 1.23 0.44
N GLU A 748 -26.68 0.60 -0.74
CA GLU A 748 -26.36 -0.81 -0.89
C GLU A 748 -25.12 -0.98 -1.77
N VAL A 749 -24.36 -2.03 -1.47
CA VAL A 749 -23.14 -2.40 -2.19
C VAL A 749 -23.37 -3.74 -2.91
N PRO A 750 -23.77 -3.73 -4.19
CA PRO A 750 -23.78 -4.96 -4.98
C PRO A 750 -22.35 -5.46 -5.17
N GLN A 751 -22.16 -6.75 -4.94
CA GLN A 751 -20.88 -7.46 -5.03
C GLN A 751 -21.03 -8.61 -6.04
N LEU A 752 -20.06 -8.69 -6.97
CA LEU A 752 -19.99 -9.70 -8.02
C LEU A 752 -18.88 -10.69 -7.72
N TYR A 753 -19.24 -11.93 -7.56
CA TYR A 753 -18.28 -13.03 -7.38
C TYR A 753 -18.33 -13.99 -8.56
N VAL A 754 -17.19 -14.59 -8.87
CA VAL A 754 -17.04 -15.59 -9.92
C VAL A 754 -16.42 -16.86 -9.36
N SER A 755 -17.06 -18.01 -9.63
CA SER A 755 -16.38 -19.30 -9.50
C SER A 755 -15.72 -19.64 -10.82
N LEU A 756 -14.42 -19.93 -10.82
CA LEU A 756 -13.66 -20.33 -11.99
C LEU A 756 -13.87 -21.81 -12.32
N GLY A 757 -14.27 -22.62 -11.32
CA GLY A 757 -14.76 -23.99 -11.46
C GLY A 757 -13.71 -25.07 -11.46
N GLY A 758 -12.42 -24.74 -11.41
CA GLY A 758 -11.34 -25.73 -11.35
C GLY A 758 -11.17 -26.33 -9.94
N PRO A 759 -10.55 -27.50 -9.83
CA PRO A 759 -10.41 -28.20 -8.54
C PRO A 759 -9.46 -27.48 -7.56
N SER A 760 -8.54 -26.68 -8.08
CA SER A 760 -7.60 -25.88 -7.29
C SER A 760 -8.04 -24.43 -7.07
N ASP A 761 -9.15 -24.03 -7.69
CA ASP A 761 -9.66 -22.67 -7.56
C ASP A 761 -10.35 -22.44 -6.21
N ALA A 762 -10.38 -21.18 -5.79
CA ALA A 762 -11.25 -20.80 -4.70
C ALA A 762 -12.74 -21.02 -5.10
N PRO A 763 -13.62 -21.40 -4.16
CA PRO A 763 -15.03 -21.62 -4.45
C PRO A 763 -15.67 -20.47 -5.20
N LYS A 764 -15.28 -19.25 -4.86
CA LYS A 764 -15.59 -18.01 -5.57
C LYS A 764 -14.62 -16.91 -5.21
N VAL A 765 -14.47 -15.92 -6.08
CA VAL A 765 -13.59 -14.76 -5.92
C VAL A 765 -14.33 -13.49 -6.31
N LEU A 766 -14.11 -12.40 -5.58
CA LEU A 766 -14.64 -11.07 -5.92
C LEU A 766 -14.08 -10.65 -7.29
N ARG A 767 -14.94 -10.09 -8.15
CA ARG A 767 -14.55 -9.57 -9.47
C ARG A 767 -15.18 -8.22 -9.82
N GLY A 768 -16.04 -7.70 -8.95
CA GLY A 768 -16.60 -6.37 -9.11
C GLY A 768 -17.52 -5.99 -7.97
N PHE A 769 -17.68 -4.70 -7.79
CA PHE A 769 -18.59 -4.13 -6.81
C PHE A 769 -19.05 -2.75 -7.27
N GLY A 770 -20.02 -2.19 -6.57
CA GLY A 770 -20.44 -0.81 -6.77
C GLY A 770 -21.15 -0.28 -5.54
N ARG A 771 -21.50 1.01 -5.55
CA ARG A 771 -22.18 1.66 -4.44
C ARG A 771 -23.41 2.39 -4.99
N LEU A 772 -24.60 2.05 -4.49
CA LEU A 772 -25.88 2.59 -4.95
C LEU A 772 -26.60 3.30 -3.81
N SER A 773 -26.89 4.58 -3.98
CA SER A 773 -27.77 5.35 -3.08
C SER A 773 -29.20 5.27 -3.58
N LEU A 774 -30.12 4.74 -2.78
CA LEU A 774 -31.52 4.49 -3.16
C LEU A 774 -32.48 5.09 -2.13
N GLY A 775 -33.43 5.90 -2.57
CA GLY A 775 -34.57 6.31 -1.78
C GLY A 775 -35.45 5.15 -1.33
N ALA A 776 -36.34 5.37 -0.35
CA ALA A 776 -37.29 4.36 0.10
C ALA A 776 -38.19 3.89 -1.07
N GLY A 777 -38.19 2.58 -1.35
CA GLY A 777 -38.95 1.98 -2.45
C GLY A 777 -38.32 2.15 -3.84
N GLU A 778 -37.24 2.90 -3.98
CA GLU A 778 -36.51 3.12 -5.23
C GLU A 778 -35.76 1.88 -5.67
N GLU A 779 -35.62 1.71 -6.98
CA GLU A 779 -34.83 0.67 -7.59
C GLU A 779 -33.90 1.25 -8.67
N ALA A 780 -32.72 0.67 -8.80
CA ALA A 780 -31.75 1.01 -9.82
C ALA A 780 -31.15 -0.26 -10.44
N GLN A 781 -30.71 -0.14 -11.68
CA GLN A 781 -29.93 -1.16 -12.34
C GLN A 781 -28.44 -0.93 -12.06
N TRP A 782 -27.78 -1.95 -11.53
CA TRP A 782 -26.33 -2.00 -11.44
C TRP A 782 -25.76 -2.82 -12.59
N THR A 783 -24.65 -2.35 -13.16
CA THR A 783 -23.97 -3.03 -14.27
C THR A 783 -22.49 -3.18 -13.93
N ALA A 784 -21.95 -4.35 -14.17
CA ALA A 784 -20.52 -4.65 -14.06
C ALA A 784 -20.03 -5.36 -15.33
N THR A 785 -18.76 -5.18 -15.64
CA THR A 785 -18.10 -5.84 -16.77
C THR A 785 -17.05 -6.80 -16.26
N LEU A 786 -17.10 -8.06 -16.69
CA LEU A 786 -16.02 -9.01 -16.50
C LEU A 786 -15.06 -8.93 -17.68
N THR A 787 -13.78 -8.84 -17.36
CA THR A 787 -12.68 -8.89 -18.32
C THR A 787 -12.16 -10.33 -18.46
N ARG A 788 -11.28 -10.56 -19.43
CA ARG A 788 -10.61 -11.86 -19.58
C ARG A 788 -9.82 -12.23 -18.34
N ARG A 789 -9.13 -11.26 -17.70
CA ARG A 789 -8.37 -11.46 -16.47
C ARG A 789 -9.26 -12.02 -15.35
N ASP A 790 -10.49 -11.52 -15.22
CA ASP A 790 -11.43 -11.92 -14.17
C ASP A 790 -11.88 -13.39 -14.25
N VAL A 791 -11.69 -14.01 -15.40
CA VAL A 791 -12.07 -15.41 -15.67
C VAL A 791 -10.88 -16.32 -15.98
N SER A 792 -9.66 -15.82 -15.80
CA SER A 792 -8.40 -16.53 -16.03
C SER A 792 -7.77 -17.00 -14.73
N ASN A 793 -6.92 -18.03 -14.85
CA ASN A 793 -5.95 -18.47 -13.86
C ASN A 793 -4.53 -18.25 -14.38
N TRP A 794 -3.55 -18.14 -13.49
CA TRP A 794 -2.15 -18.17 -13.86
C TRP A 794 -1.67 -19.60 -14.15
N ASP A 795 -1.09 -19.82 -15.31
CA ASP A 795 -0.52 -21.10 -15.71
C ASP A 795 1.01 -21.07 -15.66
N THR A 796 1.59 -21.79 -14.71
CA THR A 796 3.03 -21.83 -14.46
C THR A 796 3.83 -22.50 -15.59
N VAL A 797 3.19 -23.28 -16.47
CA VAL A 797 3.86 -23.95 -17.60
C VAL A 797 4.03 -22.99 -18.76
N SER A 798 2.97 -22.30 -19.15
CA SER A 798 3.03 -21.30 -20.22
C SER A 798 3.51 -19.93 -19.75
N GLN A 799 3.66 -19.74 -18.42
CA GLN A 799 3.95 -18.43 -17.80
C GLN A 799 3.01 -17.36 -18.32
N ASN A 800 1.72 -17.62 -18.21
CA ASN A 800 0.70 -16.75 -18.77
C ASN A 800 -0.68 -16.96 -18.12
N TRP A 801 -1.59 -16.01 -18.35
CA TRP A 801 -2.97 -16.11 -17.94
C TRP A 801 -3.78 -16.96 -18.91
N VAL A 802 -4.49 -17.95 -18.39
CA VAL A 802 -5.26 -18.91 -19.19
C VAL A 802 -6.70 -19.01 -18.71
N VAL A 803 -7.65 -18.92 -19.64
CA VAL A 803 -9.06 -19.20 -19.35
C VAL A 803 -9.27 -20.72 -19.42
N SER A 804 -9.51 -21.34 -18.28
CA SER A 804 -9.74 -22.78 -18.18
C SER A 804 -11.07 -23.19 -18.81
N ASN A 805 -11.20 -24.48 -19.22
CA ASN A 805 -12.42 -25.05 -19.78
C ASN A 805 -13.48 -25.39 -18.72
N TYR A 806 -13.22 -25.15 -17.44
CA TYR A 806 -14.20 -25.39 -16.38
C TYR A 806 -15.39 -24.43 -16.48
N THR A 807 -16.56 -24.92 -16.07
CA THR A 807 -17.78 -24.12 -16.01
C THR A 807 -17.63 -22.99 -15.01
N LYS A 808 -17.81 -21.75 -15.46
CA LYS A 808 -17.78 -20.57 -14.61
C LYS A 808 -19.19 -20.18 -14.17
N THR A 809 -19.30 -19.70 -12.92
CA THR A 809 -20.57 -19.27 -12.37
C THR A 809 -20.43 -17.88 -11.78
N VAL A 810 -21.36 -17.02 -12.12
CA VAL A 810 -21.49 -15.67 -11.58
C VAL A 810 -22.46 -15.70 -10.41
N TYR A 811 -22.11 -15.02 -9.32
CA TYR A 811 -22.94 -14.81 -8.15
C TYR A 811 -23.04 -13.32 -7.86
N VAL A 812 -24.23 -12.83 -7.49
CA VAL A 812 -24.42 -11.43 -7.10
C VAL A 812 -25.24 -11.35 -5.82
N GLY A 813 -24.79 -10.48 -4.92
CA GLY A 813 -25.43 -10.19 -3.65
C GLY A 813 -24.77 -9.02 -2.94
N ASN A 814 -24.81 -9.01 -1.61
CA ASN A 814 -24.26 -7.93 -0.79
C ASN A 814 -23.23 -8.38 0.26
N SER A 815 -22.78 -9.61 0.19
CA SER A 815 -21.63 -10.13 0.93
C SER A 815 -21.10 -11.40 0.25
N SER A 816 -19.94 -11.90 0.67
CA SER A 816 -19.37 -13.15 0.14
C SER A 816 -20.27 -14.37 0.36
N ARG A 817 -21.22 -14.33 1.30
CA ARG A 817 -22.14 -15.45 1.60
C ARG A 817 -23.61 -15.15 1.38
N ASN A 818 -24.03 -13.90 1.30
CA ASN A 818 -25.39 -13.54 0.92
C ASN A 818 -25.45 -13.21 -0.58
N LEU A 819 -25.54 -14.27 -1.40
CA LEU A 819 -25.51 -14.24 -2.86
C LEU A 819 -26.81 -14.85 -3.43
N PRO A 820 -27.94 -14.12 -3.36
CA PRO A 820 -29.24 -14.65 -3.75
C PRO A 820 -29.37 -14.91 -5.24
N LEU A 821 -28.50 -14.36 -6.07
CA LEU A 821 -28.55 -14.51 -7.52
C LEU A 821 -27.33 -15.25 -8.03
N GLN A 822 -27.56 -16.22 -8.91
CA GLN A 822 -26.48 -16.94 -9.59
C GLN A 822 -26.89 -17.32 -11.02
N GLN A 823 -25.87 -17.35 -11.91
CA GLN A 823 -26.07 -17.77 -13.31
C GLN A 823 -24.74 -18.31 -13.87
N THR A 824 -24.84 -19.37 -14.67
CA THR A 824 -23.70 -19.89 -15.43
C THR A 824 -23.24 -18.86 -16.47
N LEU A 825 -21.93 -18.66 -16.55
CA LEU A 825 -21.28 -17.79 -17.53
C LEU A 825 -20.85 -18.61 -18.75
N ALA A 826 -21.52 -18.42 -19.87
CA ALA A 826 -21.13 -19.01 -21.14
C ALA A 826 -20.22 -18.04 -21.90
N LEU A 827 -18.91 -18.24 -21.86
CA LEU A 827 -17.93 -17.38 -22.55
C LEU A 827 -18.02 -17.56 -24.08
N LYS A 828 -17.85 -16.45 -24.82
CA LYS A 828 -17.72 -16.38 -26.28
C LYS A 828 -16.34 -15.89 -26.68
N ILE A 829 -15.31 -16.47 -26.09
CA ILE A 829 -13.93 -16.13 -26.40
C ILE A 829 -13.37 -17.19 -27.35
N GLY A 830 -12.72 -16.74 -28.43
CA GLY A 830 -11.99 -17.64 -29.33
C GLY A 830 -10.83 -18.31 -28.57
N HIS A 831 -10.63 -19.60 -28.79
CA HIS A 831 -9.51 -20.36 -28.25
C HIS A 831 -8.23 -20.05 -29.01
#